data_a3d1923e620cbe270775ebb6a3cbb7c7
#
_entry.id   a3d1923e620cbe270775ebb6a3cbb7c7
#
_cell.length_a   1.000
_cell.length_b   1.000
_cell.length_c   1.000
_cell.angle_alpha   90.00
_cell.angle_beta   90.00
_cell.angle_gamma   90.00
#
_symmetry.space_group_name_H-M   'P 1'
#
loop_
_entity.id
_entity.type
_entity.pdbx_description
1 polymer ?
#
loop_
_entity_poly.entity_id
_entity_poly.type
_entity_poly.pdbx_seq_one_letter_code
_entity_poly.pdbx_strand_id
1 'polypeptide(L)'
;MKLQKKMSTVVLALLLAFLCAGMSASAAAAAPEPAEFSPDGSVLFDQDGVKVTTAGLDLDPSSGDADPIIWLEVENTGKTDLWLGVDCGSVNGFRADVTLSEYTMEDGVCTDTNQAFSLKIPAGSSVRYGLGYYKNSSPGVKMDTLGEMELCFTLATEEYEWPYFSSDVVRIVTGEEVEQPDLAALGTVVFDDDWMTLVIGEQAYDDYFGPMVYVYAENKTDEFLGLTADAAEADGTFCDYVLYGDTAAPGKKCATFMAFEGDVQAMKGFENLSVNFSYREAATKDELDMQESVPLYPVSVQYPPQVWGEYENGGLRLEVQPKYNDLITVEVPADDPNGLLFTVSETASMKAGGFDGAGWLFSIAKISADELHQMLCRDMSGAEVFAMGEDSSYYMYYHPTDVRFERATVEQMKADSAQWTMLCEWADSVPDRFTEQNGLEYAAFGNSEIDMLVARAAWGENTGVTLSTTEFGPVAIEGTDGSPYAELVLQGGFFPTDIKETPDGEYVVLNFPDEGVRVDFFFAPGSYARVVRDERETLYQAALYDDNYSYAEIMQGWYYAAAEREGVLAPDKSLDSFCGSWSEKVAHRGKVTIAKSLAPGKVTIDASWPESAAIEDNWVMVAALSRAGTLVYTNGVWISTEYGENGEGWEINSDWNVNGEFSLNEEGELIWVDSRLDSSVMNVFVKD
;
A
#
# COMPACT_ATOMS: atom_id res chain seq x y z
N MET A 1 17.32 64.69 -26.61
CA MET A 1 16.73 63.44 -26.14
C MET A 1 16.95 62.22 -27.06
N LYS A 2 17.20 62.33 -28.35
CA LYS A 2 17.50 61.16 -29.25
C LYS A 2 18.98 60.74 -29.26
N LEU A 3 19.95 61.64 -28.83
CA LEU A 3 21.35 61.27 -28.78
C LEU A 3 21.76 60.55 -27.49
N GLN A 4 21.10 60.81 -26.37
CA GLN A 4 21.37 60.09 -25.08
C GLN A 4 20.91 58.64 -25.08
N LYS A 5 19.79 58.32 -25.84
CA LYS A 5 19.33 56.90 -25.95
C LYS A 5 20.27 56.02 -26.78
N LYS A 6 20.97 56.62 -27.78
CA LYS A 6 21.92 55.83 -28.61
C LYS A 6 23.25 55.56 -27.88
N MET A 7 23.68 56.45 -26.99
CA MET A 7 24.89 56.22 -26.19
C MET A 7 24.68 55.17 -25.12
N SER A 8 23.50 55.10 -24.47
CA SER A 8 23.22 54.05 -23.46
C SER A 8 23.16 52.66 -24.07
N THR A 9 22.63 52.50 -25.29
CA THR A 9 22.54 51.19 -25.95
C THR A 9 23.91 50.67 -26.42
N VAL A 10 24.80 51.57 -26.85
CA VAL A 10 26.15 51.18 -27.28
C VAL A 10 27.08 50.88 -26.07
N VAL A 11 26.91 51.55 -24.94
CA VAL A 11 27.64 51.26 -23.70
C VAL A 11 27.19 49.98 -23.06
N LEU A 12 25.87 49.64 -23.14
CA LEU A 12 25.34 48.38 -22.63
C LEU A 12 25.77 47.19 -23.51
N ALA A 13 25.82 47.37 -24.85
CA ALA A 13 26.29 46.32 -25.77
C ALA A 13 27.85 46.10 -25.63
N LEU A 14 28.62 47.14 -25.35
CA LEU A 14 30.05 47.01 -25.07
C LEU A 14 30.34 46.38 -23.69
N LEU A 15 29.48 46.63 -22.67
CA LEU A 15 29.60 45.98 -21.35
C LEU A 15 29.21 44.49 -21.42
N LEU A 16 28.18 44.13 -22.20
CA LEU A 16 27.83 42.72 -22.46
C LEU A 16 28.93 42.02 -23.29
N ALA A 17 29.53 42.67 -24.26
CA ALA A 17 30.63 42.05 -25.04
C ALA A 17 31.93 41.92 -24.22
N PHE A 18 32.18 42.74 -23.20
CA PHE A 18 33.31 42.57 -22.26
C PHE A 18 33.04 41.51 -21.18
N LEU A 19 31.79 41.27 -20.79
CA LEU A 19 31.41 40.17 -19.90
C LEU A 19 31.48 38.79 -20.63
N CYS A 20 31.18 38.75 -21.92
CA CYS A 20 31.34 37.51 -22.72
C CYS A 20 32.79 37.20 -23.14
N ALA A 21 33.72 38.17 -23.09
CA ALA A 21 35.11 37.98 -23.50
C ALA A 21 36.06 37.61 -22.31
N GLY A 22 35.53 37.53 -21.09
CA GLY A 22 36.29 37.22 -19.88
C GLY A 22 36.11 35.80 -19.34
N MET A 23 35.19 35.04 -19.87
CA MET A 23 35.07 33.61 -19.57
C MET A 23 36.01 32.83 -20.49
N SER A 24 37.31 32.83 -20.17
CA SER A 24 38.19 31.74 -20.58
C SER A 24 37.51 30.46 -20.01
N ALA A 25 37.07 29.57 -20.86
CA ALA A 25 36.79 28.21 -20.45
C ALA A 25 38.06 27.68 -19.81
N SER A 26 38.17 27.77 -18.51
CA SER A 26 39.02 26.87 -17.74
C SER A 26 38.42 25.51 -18.08
N ALA A 27 39.14 24.70 -18.85
CA ALA A 27 38.85 23.27 -18.87
C ALA A 27 38.88 22.84 -17.41
N ALA A 28 37.73 22.61 -16.81
CA ALA A 28 37.63 22.06 -15.49
C ALA A 28 38.47 20.79 -15.54
N ALA A 29 39.47 20.69 -14.69
CA ALA A 29 40.18 19.44 -14.51
C ALA A 29 39.10 18.46 -14.09
N ALA A 30 38.94 17.36 -14.85
CA ALA A 30 38.03 16.30 -14.46
C ALA A 30 38.25 15.98 -13.00
N ALA A 31 37.19 15.89 -12.23
CA ALA A 31 37.27 15.49 -10.83
C ALA A 31 38.11 14.20 -10.77
N PRO A 32 39.02 14.07 -9.78
CA PRO A 32 39.80 12.84 -9.66
C PRO A 32 38.84 11.65 -9.55
N GLU A 33 39.09 10.61 -10.33
CA GLU A 33 38.30 9.38 -10.23
C GLU A 33 38.36 8.87 -8.79
N PRO A 34 37.21 8.39 -8.23
CA PRO A 34 37.17 7.83 -6.88
C PRO A 34 38.15 6.66 -6.74
N ALA A 35 38.70 6.48 -5.55
CA ALA A 35 39.57 5.36 -5.27
C ALA A 35 38.79 4.03 -5.42
N GLU A 36 39.34 3.09 -6.19
CA GLU A 36 38.76 1.77 -6.40
C GLU A 36 39.07 0.83 -5.23
N PHE A 37 38.04 0.13 -4.77
CA PHE A 37 38.10 -0.86 -3.71
C PHE A 37 37.55 -2.20 -4.17
N SER A 38 38.14 -3.31 -3.67
CA SER A 38 37.58 -4.64 -3.83
C SER A 38 36.41 -4.85 -2.86
N PRO A 39 35.39 -5.67 -3.19
CA PRO A 39 34.37 -6.07 -2.25
C PRO A 39 34.87 -6.97 -1.12
N ASP A 40 36.16 -7.37 -1.11
CA ASP A 40 36.74 -8.22 -0.10
C ASP A 40 38.02 -7.62 0.48
N GLY A 41 38.01 -7.36 1.80
CA GLY A 41 39.16 -6.96 2.60
C GLY A 41 39.68 -5.53 2.39
N SER A 42 38.97 -4.68 1.67
CA SER A 42 39.35 -3.28 1.46
C SER A 42 38.87 -2.38 2.60
N VAL A 43 39.75 -1.53 3.14
CA VAL A 43 39.36 -0.48 4.09
C VAL A 43 38.81 0.68 3.30
N LEU A 44 37.50 0.94 3.43
CA LEU A 44 36.79 2.00 2.72
C LEU A 44 37.04 3.37 3.35
N PHE A 45 37.00 3.45 4.68
CA PHE A 45 37.47 4.60 5.44
C PHE A 45 37.85 4.23 6.88
N ASP A 46 38.67 5.06 7.49
CA ASP A 46 39.09 4.94 8.90
C ASP A 46 39.18 6.38 9.48
N GLN A 47 38.10 6.81 10.16
CA GLN A 47 37.96 8.18 10.62
C GLN A 47 37.19 8.23 11.95
N ASP A 48 37.65 9.10 12.88
CA ASP A 48 37.00 9.35 14.18
C ASP A 48 36.81 8.11 15.06
N GLY A 49 37.65 7.09 14.88
CA GLY A 49 37.55 5.81 15.57
C GLY A 49 36.57 4.84 14.97
N VAL A 50 35.94 5.19 13.84
CA VAL A 50 35.14 4.28 13.03
C VAL A 50 35.94 3.82 11.82
N LYS A 51 36.00 2.51 11.64
CA LYS A 51 36.63 1.87 10.52
C LYS A 51 35.64 0.99 9.79
N VAL A 52 35.51 1.16 8.47
CA VAL A 52 34.65 0.34 7.61
C VAL A 52 35.51 -0.45 6.63
N THR A 53 35.33 -1.77 6.60
CA THR A 53 36.07 -2.68 5.75
C THR A 53 35.11 -3.59 5.01
N THR A 54 35.32 -3.82 3.71
CA THR A 54 34.54 -4.81 2.94
C THR A 54 34.90 -6.23 3.38
N ALA A 55 33.88 -7.13 3.42
CA ALA A 55 34.01 -8.49 3.93
C ALA A 55 33.43 -9.56 2.99
N GLY A 56 33.25 -9.23 1.74
CA GLY A 56 32.81 -10.13 0.66
C GLY A 56 31.54 -9.66 -0.06
N LEU A 57 31.38 -10.20 -1.27
CA LEU A 57 30.16 -10.07 -2.07
C LEU A 57 29.38 -11.38 -1.93
N ASP A 58 28.09 -11.31 -1.69
CA ASP A 58 27.18 -12.45 -1.51
C ASP A 58 25.78 -12.10 -2.02
N LEU A 59 24.84 -13.01 -1.85
CA LEU A 59 23.42 -12.75 -2.05
C LEU A 59 22.77 -12.30 -0.74
N ASP A 60 21.79 -11.41 -0.84
CA ASP A 60 21.03 -10.95 0.31
C ASP A 60 20.25 -12.12 0.94
N PRO A 61 20.53 -12.48 2.20
CA PRO A 61 19.89 -13.64 2.83
C PRO A 61 18.40 -13.41 3.15
N SER A 62 17.90 -12.19 3.09
CA SER A 62 16.49 -11.85 3.27
C SER A 62 15.71 -11.77 1.97
N SER A 63 16.39 -11.64 0.83
CA SER A 63 15.78 -11.54 -0.50
C SER A 63 15.55 -12.91 -1.13
N GLY A 64 14.34 -13.15 -1.63
CA GLY A 64 14.03 -14.31 -2.49
C GLY A 64 14.60 -14.17 -3.90
N ASP A 65 14.99 -12.97 -4.32
CA ASP A 65 15.34 -12.60 -5.69
C ASP A 65 16.86 -12.64 -6.00
N ALA A 66 17.66 -13.19 -5.11
CA ALA A 66 19.11 -13.30 -5.26
C ALA A 66 19.81 -11.94 -5.49
N ASP A 67 19.39 -10.90 -4.76
CA ASP A 67 19.98 -9.57 -4.83
C ASP A 67 21.43 -9.57 -4.33
N PRO A 68 22.36 -8.89 -5.02
CA PRO A 68 23.74 -8.82 -4.57
C PRO A 68 23.89 -7.88 -3.36
N ILE A 69 24.65 -8.31 -2.37
CA ILE A 69 24.98 -7.55 -1.17
C ILE A 69 26.49 -7.57 -0.92
N ILE A 70 27.05 -6.42 -0.48
CA ILE A 70 28.44 -6.33 -0.05
C ILE A 70 28.45 -6.33 1.48
N TRP A 71 29.09 -7.34 2.08
CA TRP A 71 29.26 -7.36 3.53
C TRP A 71 30.31 -6.33 3.98
N LEU A 72 30.00 -5.63 5.06
CA LEU A 72 30.87 -4.66 5.74
C LEU A 72 31.15 -5.11 7.17
N GLU A 73 32.43 -5.07 7.56
CA GLU A 73 32.85 -5.10 8.96
C GLU A 73 33.06 -3.67 9.43
N VAL A 74 32.29 -3.25 10.41
CA VAL A 74 32.30 -1.87 10.94
C VAL A 74 32.79 -1.90 12.38
N GLU A 75 33.89 -1.25 12.68
CA GLU A 75 34.50 -1.17 13.99
C GLU A 75 34.37 0.26 14.54
N ASN A 76 33.79 0.42 15.73
CA ASN A 76 33.79 1.67 16.48
C ASN A 76 34.68 1.54 17.73
N THR A 77 35.90 2.06 17.67
CA THR A 77 36.84 2.06 18.80
C THR A 77 36.59 3.22 19.79
N GLY A 78 35.61 4.07 19.50
CA GLY A 78 35.24 5.24 20.30
C GLY A 78 34.52 4.84 21.60
N LYS A 79 34.17 5.87 22.39
CA LYS A 79 33.46 5.70 23.68
C LYS A 79 31.97 6.07 23.60
N THR A 80 31.53 6.53 22.45
CA THR A 80 30.16 6.95 22.17
C THR A 80 29.56 6.10 21.05
N ASP A 81 28.29 5.80 21.15
CA ASP A 81 27.54 5.23 20.06
C ASP A 81 27.52 6.24 18.90
N LEU A 82 27.62 5.76 17.68
CA LEU A 82 27.55 6.55 16.47
C LEU A 82 26.55 5.89 15.50
N TRP A 83 26.11 6.65 14.51
CA TRP A 83 25.27 6.17 13.42
C TRP A 83 26.07 6.24 12.12
N LEU A 84 26.22 5.09 11.46
CA LEU A 84 26.80 4.99 10.12
C LEU A 84 25.68 5.14 9.11
N GLY A 85 25.77 6.12 8.25
CA GLY A 85 24.88 6.34 7.14
C GLY A 85 25.57 6.14 5.79
N VAL A 86 24.75 6.08 4.75
CA VAL A 86 25.16 6.03 3.34
C VAL A 86 24.41 7.09 2.54
N ASP A 87 25.07 7.75 1.60
CA ASP A 87 24.51 8.78 0.73
C ASP A 87 25.16 8.77 -0.65
N CYS A 88 24.59 9.54 -1.58
CA CYS A 88 25.14 9.74 -2.94
C CYS A 88 25.32 8.45 -3.71
N GLY A 89 24.47 7.42 -3.47
CA GLY A 89 24.61 6.10 -4.08
C GLY A 89 24.46 6.09 -5.59
N SER A 90 25.35 5.35 -6.28
CA SER A 90 25.14 4.95 -7.65
C SER A 90 25.57 3.50 -7.85
N VAL A 91 24.87 2.80 -8.75
CA VAL A 91 25.16 1.42 -9.15
C VAL A 91 25.28 1.36 -10.66
N ASN A 92 26.39 0.82 -11.14
CA ASN A 92 26.68 0.72 -12.58
C ASN A 92 26.52 2.07 -13.32
N GLY A 93 26.87 3.19 -12.66
CA GLY A 93 26.79 4.52 -13.23
C GLY A 93 25.42 5.22 -13.13
N PHE A 94 24.37 4.53 -12.67
CA PHE A 94 23.06 5.13 -12.40
C PHE A 94 22.88 5.39 -10.90
N ARG A 95 22.20 6.48 -10.57
CA ARG A 95 21.74 6.76 -9.21
C ARG A 95 20.99 5.56 -8.65
N ALA A 96 21.31 5.21 -7.41
CA ALA A 96 20.62 4.17 -6.66
C ALA A 96 20.47 4.60 -5.19
N ASP A 97 19.37 4.22 -4.57
CA ASP A 97 19.20 4.36 -3.13
C ASP A 97 19.91 3.18 -2.47
N VAL A 98 21.12 3.46 -1.97
CA VAL A 98 21.97 2.49 -1.27
C VAL A 98 21.54 2.43 0.18
N THR A 99 21.52 1.25 0.78
CA THR A 99 21.05 0.99 2.12
C THR A 99 22.02 0.11 2.91
N LEU A 100 21.96 0.22 4.23
CA LEU A 100 22.60 -0.69 5.16
C LEU A 100 21.57 -1.65 5.74
N SER A 101 21.94 -2.91 5.92
CA SER A 101 21.07 -3.94 6.50
C SER A 101 21.77 -4.65 7.65
N GLU A 102 21.05 -4.80 8.77
CA GLU A 102 21.42 -5.64 9.89
C GLU A 102 20.56 -6.91 9.86
N TYR A 103 21.17 -8.08 9.95
CA TYR A 103 20.49 -9.36 9.83
C TYR A 103 20.50 -10.14 11.14
N THR A 104 19.33 -10.62 11.55
CA THR A 104 19.21 -11.60 12.62
C THR A 104 19.19 -13.00 12.00
N MET A 105 20.17 -13.83 12.38
CA MET A 105 20.32 -15.17 11.83
C MET A 105 20.06 -16.20 12.93
N GLU A 106 19.11 -17.14 12.71
CA GLU A 106 18.86 -18.31 13.56
C GLU A 106 19.11 -19.60 12.76
N ASP A 107 19.98 -20.46 13.24
CA ASP A 107 20.37 -21.74 12.59
C ASP A 107 20.78 -21.58 11.10
N GLY A 108 21.33 -20.42 10.73
CA GLY A 108 21.78 -20.13 9.36
C GLY A 108 20.67 -19.63 8.41
N VAL A 109 19.49 -19.36 8.95
CA VAL A 109 18.35 -18.75 8.23
C VAL A 109 18.16 -17.32 8.73
N CYS A 110 17.93 -16.38 7.80
CA CYS A 110 17.56 -15.01 8.16
C CYS A 110 16.14 -15.01 8.71
N THR A 111 15.98 -14.56 9.95
CA THR A 111 14.67 -14.49 10.64
C THR A 111 14.15 -13.08 10.76
N ASP A 112 15.04 -12.08 10.65
CA ASP A 112 14.66 -10.67 10.69
C ASP A 112 15.73 -9.82 10.02
N THR A 113 15.33 -8.70 9.41
CA THR A 113 16.19 -7.76 8.72
C THR A 113 15.79 -6.34 9.07
N ASN A 114 16.75 -5.55 9.57
CA ASN A 114 16.59 -4.12 9.75
C ASN A 114 17.36 -3.39 8.64
N GLN A 115 16.65 -2.86 7.65
CA GLN A 115 17.20 -2.12 6.52
C GLN A 115 16.96 -0.62 6.69
N ALA A 116 18.01 0.19 6.58
CA ALA A 116 17.93 1.64 6.76
C ALA A 116 19.04 2.37 5.99
N PHE A 117 18.87 3.68 5.80
CA PHE A 117 19.94 4.55 5.28
C PHE A 117 21.04 4.84 6.32
N SER A 118 20.76 4.61 7.61
CA SER A 118 21.75 4.68 8.67
C SER A 118 21.48 3.64 9.75
N LEU A 119 22.54 3.01 10.29
CA LEU A 119 22.49 2.02 11.35
C LEU A 119 23.43 2.38 12.50
N LYS A 120 23.03 2.00 13.71
CA LYS A 120 23.76 2.31 14.95
C LYS A 120 25.02 1.45 15.11
N ILE A 121 26.17 2.08 15.36
CA ILE A 121 27.42 1.41 15.72
C ILE A 121 27.69 1.63 17.22
N PRO A 122 27.47 0.64 18.09
CA PRO A 122 27.67 0.81 19.53
C PRO A 122 29.15 1.11 19.86
N ALA A 123 29.37 1.89 20.91
CA ALA A 123 30.70 2.24 21.40
C ALA A 123 31.54 1.01 21.71
N GLY A 124 32.79 0.98 21.26
CA GLY A 124 33.75 -0.11 21.52
C GLY A 124 33.35 -1.44 20.90
N SER A 125 32.51 -1.47 19.88
CA SER A 125 32.01 -2.66 19.22
C SER A 125 32.53 -2.85 17.80
N SER A 126 32.37 -4.07 17.30
CA SER A 126 32.46 -4.40 15.88
C SER A 126 31.12 -5.04 15.47
N VAL A 127 30.55 -4.55 14.38
CA VAL A 127 29.27 -5.01 13.83
C VAL A 127 29.43 -5.37 12.35
N ARG A 128 28.57 -6.25 11.86
CA ARG A 128 28.55 -6.62 10.45
C ARG A 128 27.25 -6.16 9.82
N TYR A 129 27.37 -5.38 8.75
CA TYR A 129 26.23 -4.90 7.96
C TYR A 129 26.30 -5.40 6.53
N GLY A 130 25.15 -5.54 5.91
CA GLY A 130 25.04 -5.68 4.48
C GLY A 130 24.87 -4.32 3.81
N LEU A 131 25.61 -4.05 2.76
CA LEU A 131 25.47 -2.89 1.89
C LEU A 131 24.70 -3.32 0.65
N GLY A 132 23.44 -2.95 0.58
CA GLY A 132 22.54 -3.24 -0.53
C GLY A 132 22.06 -1.98 -1.25
N TYR A 133 21.15 -2.13 -2.21
CA TYR A 133 20.56 -1.02 -2.94
C TYR A 133 19.19 -1.40 -3.49
N TYR A 134 18.31 -0.41 -3.65
CA TYR A 134 17.07 -0.60 -4.37
C TYR A 134 17.31 -0.56 -5.87
N LYS A 135 16.86 -1.61 -6.56
CA LYS A 135 16.95 -1.68 -8.02
C LYS A 135 16.07 -0.62 -8.67
N ASN A 136 16.63 0.08 -9.64
CA ASN A 136 15.85 0.98 -10.46
C ASN A 136 15.08 0.15 -11.51
N SER A 137 13.75 0.27 -11.49
CA SER A 137 12.85 -0.45 -12.39
C SER A 137 12.65 0.25 -13.74
N SER A 138 13.33 1.36 -14.00
CA SER A 138 13.22 2.07 -15.28
C SER A 138 13.69 1.20 -16.43
N PRO A 139 12.94 1.10 -17.54
CA PRO A 139 13.29 0.26 -18.68
C PRO A 139 14.70 0.50 -19.21
N GLY A 140 15.43 -0.59 -19.42
CA GLY A 140 16.79 -0.57 -19.96
C GLY A 140 17.91 -0.32 -18.94
N VAL A 141 17.60 0.14 -17.72
CA VAL A 141 18.62 0.29 -16.66
C VAL A 141 18.98 -1.08 -16.11
N LYS A 142 20.27 -1.41 -16.09
CA LYS A 142 20.76 -2.72 -15.65
C LYS A 142 21.36 -2.64 -14.26
N MET A 143 20.62 -3.14 -13.27
CA MET A 143 21.02 -3.18 -11.85
C MET A 143 20.93 -4.59 -11.24
N ASP A 144 20.53 -5.63 -12.00
CA ASP A 144 20.45 -7.01 -11.48
C ASP A 144 21.82 -7.60 -11.18
N THR A 145 22.85 -7.14 -11.88
CA THR A 145 24.25 -7.50 -11.65
C THR A 145 25.00 -6.29 -11.11
N LEU A 146 25.69 -6.46 -10.02
CA LEU A 146 26.53 -5.42 -9.44
C LEU A 146 27.90 -5.46 -10.07
N GLY A 147 28.22 -4.52 -10.97
CA GLY A 147 29.55 -4.31 -11.54
C GLY A 147 30.36 -3.33 -10.69
N GLU A 148 29.73 -2.19 -10.35
CA GLU A 148 30.31 -1.18 -9.48
C GLU A 148 29.24 -0.51 -8.62
N MET A 149 29.66 -0.05 -7.44
CA MET A 149 28.87 0.77 -6.54
C MET A 149 29.71 1.97 -6.08
N GLU A 150 29.17 3.18 -6.17
CA GLU A 150 29.77 4.37 -5.60
C GLU A 150 28.84 4.98 -4.56
N LEU A 151 29.39 5.46 -3.45
CA LEU A 151 28.66 6.07 -2.36
C LEU A 151 29.57 6.89 -1.45
N CYS A 152 29.00 7.72 -0.60
CA CYS A 152 29.65 8.34 0.54
C CYS A 152 29.17 7.69 1.83
N PHE A 153 30.05 7.49 2.80
CA PHE A 153 29.67 7.15 4.17
C PHE A 153 29.51 8.40 5.00
N THR A 154 28.55 8.41 5.90
CA THR A 154 28.29 9.51 6.82
C THR A 154 28.32 9.02 8.27
N LEU A 155 28.71 9.92 9.20
CA LEU A 155 28.65 9.66 10.64
C LEU A 155 27.81 10.72 11.33
N ALA A 156 26.89 10.28 12.20
CA ALA A 156 26.07 11.13 13.04
C ALA A 156 26.15 10.68 14.51
N THR A 157 25.78 11.55 15.44
CA THR A 157 25.76 11.25 16.89
C THR A 157 24.43 10.68 17.35
N GLU A 158 23.36 10.96 16.62
CA GLU A 158 22.00 10.44 16.86
C GLU A 158 21.35 10.02 15.54
N GLU A 159 20.35 9.19 15.62
CA GLU A 159 19.54 8.79 14.46
C GLU A 159 18.79 10.01 13.89
N TYR A 160 18.77 10.12 12.57
CA TYR A 160 18.14 11.24 11.84
C TYR A 160 18.73 12.63 12.10
N GLU A 161 19.88 12.75 12.77
CA GLU A 161 20.64 13.99 12.82
C GLU A 161 21.47 14.22 11.56
N TRP A 162 21.73 15.49 11.25
CA TRP A 162 22.66 15.85 10.20
C TRP A 162 24.05 15.27 10.50
N PRO A 163 24.68 14.61 9.52
CA PRO A 163 25.98 14.02 9.74
C PRO A 163 27.03 15.11 10.02
N TYR A 164 27.86 14.85 11.00
CA TYR A 164 29.01 15.73 11.28
C TYR A 164 30.22 15.39 10.42
N PHE A 165 30.22 14.26 9.76
CA PHE A 165 31.26 13.78 8.86
C PHE A 165 30.63 13.10 7.64
N SER A 166 31.22 13.38 6.46
CA SER A 166 30.97 12.67 5.22
C SER A 166 32.32 12.27 4.61
N SER A 167 32.44 11.03 4.16
CA SER A 167 33.66 10.55 3.48
C SER A 167 33.75 11.13 2.08
N ASP A 168 34.94 11.04 1.48
CA ASP A 168 35.06 11.09 0.02
C ASP A 168 34.23 9.96 -0.60
N VAL A 169 33.89 10.09 -1.89
CA VAL A 169 33.20 9.05 -2.65
C VAL A 169 34.11 7.81 -2.73
N VAL A 170 33.60 6.67 -2.29
CA VAL A 170 34.25 5.37 -2.45
C VAL A 170 33.62 4.62 -3.61
N ARG A 171 34.43 3.92 -4.41
CA ARG A 171 34.01 3.10 -5.54
C ARG A 171 34.38 1.64 -5.30
N ILE A 172 33.39 0.78 -5.13
CA ILE A 172 33.58 -0.67 -4.94
C ILE A 172 33.33 -1.36 -6.29
N VAL A 173 34.32 -2.10 -6.79
CA VAL A 173 34.29 -2.75 -8.10
C VAL A 173 34.32 -4.26 -7.90
N THR A 174 33.33 -4.98 -8.42
CA THR A 174 33.20 -6.43 -8.26
C THR A 174 34.00 -7.23 -9.31
N GLY A 175 34.35 -6.59 -10.41
CA GLY A 175 35.01 -7.24 -11.57
C GLY A 175 34.04 -7.77 -12.61
N GLU A 176 32.72 -7.64 -12.38
CA GLU A 176 31.71 -7.91 -13.40
C GLU A 176 31.56 -6.69 -14.32
N GLU A 177 31.58 -6.92 -15.63
CA GLU A 177 31.33 -5.85 -16.61
C GLU A 177 29.84 -5.72 -16.90
N VAL A 178 29.25 -4.56 -16.53
CA VAL A 178 27.85 -4.23 -16.83
C VAL A 178 27.82 -3.09 -17.85
N GLU A 179 27.48 -3.41 -19.09
CA GLU A 179 27.34 -2.41 -20.15
C GLU A 179 25.91 -1.79 -20.06
N GLN A 180 25.83 -0.53 -19.66
CA GLN A 180 24.60 0.24 -19.67
C GLN A 180 24.25 0.72 -21.09
N PRO A 181 22.96 0.82 -21.43
CA PRO A 181 22.56 1.36 -22.73
C PRO A 181 22.95 2.85 -22.87
N ASP A 182 23.15 3.28 -24.10
CA ASP A 182 23.16 4.70 -24.42
C ASP A 182 21.78 5.30 -24.09
N LEU A 183 21.72 6.42 -23.39
CA LEU A 183 20.46 7.06 -23.05
C LEU A 183 19.63 7.38 -24.30
N ALA A 184 20.25 7.75 -25.41
CA ALA A 184 19.55 8.00 -26.67
C ALA A 184 18.79 6.78 -27.21
N ALA A 185 19.13 5.57 -26.79
CA ALA A 185 18.41 4.36 -27.16
C ALA A 185 17.17 4.11 -26.30
N LEU A 186 17.03 4.82 -25.16
CA LEU A 186 15.93 4.65 -24.20
C LEU A 186 14.72 5.56 -24.47
N GLY A 187 14.83 6.49 -25.42
CA GLY A 187 13.72 7.40 -25.73
C GLY A 187 14.09 8.55 -26.65
N THR A 188 13.34 9.63 -26.55
CA THR A 188 13.55 10.87 -27.30
C THR A 188 14.50 11.78 -26.54
N VAL A 189 15.66 12.07 -27.11
CA VAL A 189 16.56 13.09 -26.58
C VAL A 189 15.90 14.46 -26.72
N VAL A 190 15.57 15.09 -25.60
CA VAL A 190 14.90 16.40 -25.58
C VAL A 190 15.85 17.54 -25.24
N PHE A 191 16.98 17.21 -24.61
CA PHE A 191 18.08 18.12 -24.34
C PHE A 191 19.40 17.38 -24.42
N ASP A 192 20.42 17.97 -25.08
CA ASP A 192 21.78 17.43 -25.14
C ASP A 192 22.77 18.58 -25.33
N ASP A 193 23.53 18.87 -24.26
CA ASP A 193 24.51 19.93 -24.25
C ASP A 193 25.78 19.43 -23.51
N ASP A 194 26.80 20.28 -23.41
CA ASP A 194 28.08 19.93 -22.76
C ASP A 194 27.94 19.60 -21.27
N TRP A 195 26.83 19.98 -20.61
CA TRP A 195 26.63 19.79 -19.19
C TRP A 195 25.54 18.73 -18.84
N MET A 196 24.60 18.44 -19.73
CA MET A 196 23.52 17.47 -19.47
C MET A 196 23.00 16.82 -20.76
N THR A 197 22.60 15.55 -20.67
CA THR A 197 21.66 14.92 -21.58
C THR A 197 20.34 14.63 -20.85
N LEU A 198 19.20 14.94 -21.45
CA LEU A 198 17.85 14.62 -20.93
C LEU A 198 17.07 13.84 -22.00
N VAL A 199 16.53 12.69 -21.62
CA VAL A 199 15.78 11.80 -22.50
C VAL A 199 14.41 11.52 -21.86
N ILE A 200 13.36 11.68 -22.65
CA ILE A 200 12.02 11.21 -22.26
C ILE A 200 11.78 9.89 -22.96
N GLY A 201 11.58 8.84 -22.16
CA GLY A 201 11.42 7.47 -22.56
C GLY A 201 10.01 7.11 -22.99
N GLU A 202 9.70 5.83 -22.90
CA GLU A 202 8.38 5.30 -23.26
C GLU A 202 7.31 5.72 -22.24
N GLN A 203 6.08 5.75 -22.72
CA GLN A 203 4.90 5.91 -21.88
C GLN A 203 4.51 4.56 -21.26
N ALA A 204 4.21 4.57 -19.98
CA ALA A 204 3.66 3.45 -19.24
C ALA A 204 2.35 3.85 -18.57
N TYR A 205 1.69 2.90 -17.97
CA TYR A 205 0.49 3.13 -17.17
C TYR A 205 0.62 2.42 -15.83
N ASP A 206 0.37 3.16 -14.78
CA ASP A 206 0.30 2.68 -13.40
C ASP A 206 -1.12 2.90 -12.85
N ASP A 207 -1.62 2.00 -12.01
CA ASP A 207 -3.00 2.06 -11.53
C ASP A 207 -3.23 3.20 -10.53
N TYR A 208 -2.19 3.61 -9.82
CA TYR A 208 -2.24 4.72 -8.87
C TYR A 208 -1.93 6.07 -9.54
N PHE A 209 -0.89 6.11 -10.37
CA PHE A 209 -0.43 7.33 -11.01
C PHE A 209 -1.10 7.62 -12.36
N GLY A 210 -1.82 6.66 -12.95
CA GLY A 210 -2.34 6.80 -14.32
C GLY A 210 -1.22 6.70 -15.36
N PRO A 211 -1.35 7.43 -16.50
CA PRO A 211 -0.30 7.45 -17.51
C PRO A 211 0.94 8.16 -16.99
N MET A 212 2.09 7.54 -17.15
CA MET A 212 3.40 8.06 -16.75
C MET A 212 4.41 7.89 -17.86
N VAL A 213 5.52 8.60 -17.80
CA VAL A 213 6.63 8.45 -18.74
C VAL A 213 7.94 8.28 -17.99
N TYR A 214 8.85 7.49 -18.53
CA TYR A 214 10.18 7.39 -17.97
C TYR A 214 11.04 8.57 -18.39
N VAL A 215 11.88 9.04 -17.50
CA VAL A 215 12.82 10.14 -17.72
C VAL A 215 14.21 9.70 -17.33
N TYR A 216 15.17 9.94 -18.20
CA TYR A 216 16.58 9.60 -18.01
C TYR A 216 17.40 10.86 -18.17
N ALA A 217 18.34 11.08 -17.28
CA ALA A 217 19.28 12.18 -17.42
C ALA A 217 20.72 11.72 -17.16
N GLU A 218 21.67 12.38 -17.81
CA GLU A 218 23.09 12.24 -17.57
C GLU A 218 23.66 13.60 -17.18
N ASN A 219 24.25 13.67 -16.01
CA ASN A 219 25.00 14.82 -15.54
C ASN A 219 26.43 14.74 -16.05
N LYS A 220 26.84 15.68 -16.88
CA LYS A 220 28.19 15.75 -17.48
C LYS A 220 29.10 16.73 -16.75
N THR A 221 28.60 17.32 -15.65
CA THR A 221 29.36 18.32 -14.87
C THR A 221 30.08 17.68 -13.69
N ASP A 222 30.83 18.49 -12.97
CA ASP A 222 31.51 18.17 -11.70
C ASP A 222 30.70 18.62 -10.46
N GLU A 223 29.45 19.10 -10.66
CA GLU A 223 28.51 19.48 -9.60
C GLU A 223 27.30 18.54 -9.57
N PHE A 224 26.56 18.48 -8.48
CA PHE A 224 25.27 17.78 -8.40
C PHE A 224 24.23 18.51 -9.24
N LEU A 225 23.44 17.75 -9.96
CA LEU A 225 22.35 18.23 -10.81
C LEU A 225 21.01 17.73 -10.28
N GLY A 226 20.14 18.65 -9.84
CA GLY A 226 18.73 18.36 -9.51
C GLY A 226 17.82 18.77 -10.65
N LEU A 227 16.93 17.88 -11.06
CA LEU A 227 15.94 18.09 -12.11
C LEU A 227 14.54 18.02 -11.54
N THR A 228 13.66 18.91 -11.99
CA THR A 228 12.22 18.91 -11.67
C THR A 228 11.40 19.22 -12.90
N ALA A 229 10.15 18.75 -12.94
CA ALA A 229 9.17 19.19 -13.93
C ALA A 229 8.16 20.11 -13.25
N ASP A 230 8.02 21.33 -13.76
CA ASP A 230 7.20 22.37 -13.13
C ASP A 230 5.74 22.32 -13.59
N ALA A 231 5.50 21.95 -14.85
CA ALA A 231 4.18 21.83 -15.45
C ALA A 231 4.22 20.96 -16.70
N ALA A 232 3.10 20.35 -17.03
CA ALA A 232 2.94 19.57 -18.26
C ALA A 232 1.59 19.83 -18.93
N GLU A 233 1.52 19.53 -20.23
CA GLU A 233 0.29 19.48 -21.03
C GLU A 233 0.28 18.20 -21.84
N ALA A 234 -0.77 17.38 -21.69
CA ALA A 234 -0.97 16.12 -22.39
C ALA A 234 -2.24 16.23 -23.25
N ASP A 235 -2.11 16.12 -24.59
CA ASP A 235 -3.20 16.24 -25.55
C ASP A 235 -4.11 17.47 -25.34
N GLY A 236 -3.54 18.61 -24.93
CA GLY A 236 -4.25 19.85 -24.64
C GLY A 236 -4.86 19.93 -23.24
N THR A 237 -4.68 18.92 -22.42
CA THR A 237 -5.06 18.93 -20.99
C THR A 237 -3.86 19.39 -20.17
N PHE A 238 -4.04 20.49 -19.45
CA PHE A 238 -2.98 21.09 -18.64
C PHE A 238 -2.90 20.43 -17.26
N CYS A 239 -1.68 20.19 -16.80
CA CYS A 239 -1.37 19.66 -15.49
C CYS A 239 -0.53 20.66 -14.70
N ASP A 240 -1.07 21.17 -13.60
CA ASP A 240 -0.41 22.15 -12.73
C ASP A 240 0.66 21.52 -11.84
N TYR A 241 0.53 20.23 -11.53
CA TYR A 241 1.45 19.51 -10.69
C TYR A 241 1.93 18.24 -11.38
N VAL A 242 3.25 18.14 -11.51
CA VAL A 242 3.93 17.00 -12.11
C VAL A 242 4.79 16.34 -11.05
N LEU A 243 4.52 15.07 -10.78
CA LEU A 243 5.32 14.29 -9.87
C LEU A 243 6.59 13.84 -10.60
N TYR A 244 7.61 14.66 -10.57
CA TYR A 244 8.95 14.36 -11.07
C TYR A 244 9.99 15.21 -10.37
N GLY A 245 10.98 14.54 -9.83
CA GLY A 245 12.18 15.14 -9.31
C GLY A 245 13.27 14.08 -9.19
N ASP A 246 14.45 14.38 -9.71
CA ASP A 246 15.57 13.46 -9.61
C ASP A 246 16.88 14.22 -9.43
N THR A 247 17.90 13.53 -8.94
CA THR A 247 19.23 14.09 -8.68
C THR A 247 20.30 13.17 -9.24
N ALA A 248 21.16 13.71 -10.07
CA ALA A 248 22.33 13.02 -10.58
C ALA A 248 23.62 13.58 -9.95
N ALA A 249 24.42 12.72 -9.35
CA ALA A 249 25.78 13.07 -8.90
C ALA A 249 26.69 13.41 -10.09
N PRO A 250 27.84 14.07 -9.87
CA PRO A 250 28.81 14.40 -10.92
C PRO A 250 29.17 13.20 -11.80
N GLY A 251 29.03 13.34 -13.10
CA GLY A 251 29.33 12.31 -14.08
C GLY A 251 28.42 11.07 -14.05
N LYS A 252 27.29 11.11 -13.34
CA LYS A 252 26.36 9.98 -13.21
C LYS A 252 25.06 10.21 -13.96
N LYS A 253 24.34 9.09 -14.14
CA LYS A 253 23.01 9.07 -14.72
C LYS A 253 21.96 8.91 -13.63
N CYS A 254 20.76 9.41 -13.89
CA CYS A 254 19.57 9.09 -13.12
C CYS A 254 18.45 8.65 -14.04
N ALA A 255 17.53 7.87 -13.51
CA ALA A 255 16.36 7.37 -14.22
C ALA A 255 15.21 7.23 -13.23
N THR A 256 14.05 7.79 -13.58
CA THR A 256 12.82 7.66 -12.82
C THR A 256 11.62 7.82 -13.74
N PHE A 257 10.42 7.79 -13.17
CA PHE A 257 9.21 8.11 -13.92
C PHE A 257 8.72 9.52 -13.59
N MET A 258 7.95 10.08 -14.51
CA MET A 258 7.20 11.32 -14.35
C MET A 258 5.72 10.99 -14.43
N ALA A 259 4.96 11.33 -13.40
CA ALA A 259 3.52 11.16 -13.31
C ALA A 259 2.80 12.52 -13.20
N PHE A 260 1.50 12.52 -13.37
CA PHE A 260 0.71 13.73 -13.54
C PHE A 260 -0.51 13.69 -12.62
N GLU A 261 -0.80 14.78 -11.93
CA GLU A 261 -2.00 14.89 -11.12
C GLU A 261 -3.17 15.52 -11.90
N GLY A 262 -4.38 15.32 -11.41
CA GLY A 262 -5.61 15.89 -11.95
C GLY A 262 -6.15 15.16 -13.18
N ASP A 263 -6.66 15.92 -14.16
CA ASP A 263 -7.35 15.35 -15.32
C ASP A 263 -6.44 14.47 -16.21
N VAL A 264 -5.14 14.74 -16.24
CA VAL A 264 -4.16 13.90 -16.97
C VAL A 264 -4.01 12.54 -16.33
N GLN A 265 -4.02 12.44 -15.01
CA GLN A 265 -3.97 11.16 -14.27
C GLN A 265 -5.14 10.24 -14.65
N ALA A 266 -6.31 10.80 -14.91
CA ALA A 266 -7.50 10.04 -15.29
C ALA A 266 -7.49 9.54 -16.75
N MET A 267 -6.51 9.97 -17.57
CA MET A 267 -6.38 9.54 -18.96
C MET A 267 -5.83 8.11 -19.03
N LYS A 268 -6.17 7.37 -20.08
CA LYS A 268 -5.59 6.05 -20.37
C LYS A 268 -4.24 6.12 -21.12
N GLY A 269 -3.79 7.31 -21.44
CA GLY A 269 -2.58 7.61 -22.19
C GLY A 269 -2.79 8.88 -23.02
N PHE A 270 -1.74 9.33 -23.69
CA PHE A 270 -1.74 10.54 -24.52
C PHE A 270 -0.80 10.36 -25.72
N GLU A 271 -1.04 11.13 -26.79
CA GLU A 271 -0.20 11.11 -27.99
C GLU A 271 0.80 12.28 -28.00
N ASN A 272 0.48 13.39 -27.35
CA ASN A 272 1.33 14.58 -27.31
C ASN A 272 1.57 14.99 -25.86
N LEU A 273 2.83 15.09 -25.48
CA LEU A 273 3.26 15.58 -24.17
C LEU A 273 4.15 16.80 -24.34
N SER A 274 3.85 17.88 -23.63
CA SER A 274 4.72 19.04 -23.48
C SER A 274 5.05 19.24 -22.01
N VAL A 275 6.33 19.44 -21.67
CA VAL A 275 6.80 19.55 -20.29
C VAL A 275 7.72 20.75 -20.12
N ASN A 276 7.55 21.47 -19.04
CA ASN A 276 8.46 22.50 -18.57
C ASN A 276 9.35 21.91 -17.48
N PHE A 277 10.62 21.74 -17.78
CA PHE A 277 11.63 21.33 -16.79
C PHE A 277 12.36 22.52 -16.20
N SER A 278 12.84 22.36 -14.99
CA SER A 278 13.85 23.22 -14.38
C SER A 278 14.97 22.40 -13.77
N TYR A 279 16.11 23.04 -13.55
CA TYR A 279 17.26 22.41 -12.94
C TYR A 279 17.88 23.29 -11.86
N ARG A 280 18.67 22.66 -10.99
CA ARG A 280 19.53 23.28 -9.97
C ARG A 280 20.89 22.61 -10.03
N GLU A 281 21.92 23.36 -9.72
CA GLU A 281 23.29 22.85 -9.59
C GLU A 281 23.88 23.26 -8.24
N ALA A 282 24.61 22.37 -7.60
CA ALA A 282 25.33 22.65 -6.35
C ALA A 282 26.57 21.77 -6.19
N ALA A 283 27.51 22.24 -5.42
CA ALA A 283 28.73 21.48 -5.12
C ALA A 283 28.46 20.23 -4.27
N THR A 284 27.38 20.24 -3.47
CA THR A 284 26.93 19.13 -2.66
C THR A 284 25.43 18.89 -2.85
N LYS A 285 24.97 17.65 -2.60
CA LYS A 285 23.56 17.30 -2.65
C LYS A 285 22.71 18.14 -1.68
N ASP A 286 23.21 18.39 -0.47
CA ASP A 286 22.51 19.15 0.57
C ASP A 286 22.29 20.62 0.18
N GLU A 287 23.16 21.18 -0.66
CA GLU A 287 23.04 22.55 -1.13
C GLU A 287 22.03 22.70 -2.28
N LEU A 288 21.67 21.60 -2.99
CA LEU A 288 20.74 21.67 -4.11
C LEU A 288 19.40 22.27 -3.74
N ASP A 289 18.86 21.91 -2.58
CA ASP A 289 17.52 22.36 -2.14
C ASP A 289 17.51 23.86 -1.78
N MET A 290 18.68 24.45 -1.57
CA MET A 290 18.84 25.88 -1.29
C MET A 290 19.05 26.71 -2.57
N GLN A 291 19.24 26.08 -3.73
CA GLN A 291 19.45 26.77 -5.01
C GLN A 291 18.14 27.20 -5.65
N GLU A 292 18.17 28.32 -6.34
CA GLU A 292 17.05 28.73 -7.19
C GLU A 292 16.97 27.86 -8.44
N SER A 293 15.76 27.41 -8.79
CA SER A 293 15.52 26.63 -10.00
C SER A 293 15.70 27.50 -11.24
N VAL A 294 16.41 26.96 -12.22
CA VAL A 294 16.62 27.60 -13.54
C VAL A 294 15.75 26.88 -14.56
N PRO A 295 14.77 27.56 -15.21
CA PRO A 295 13.90 26.93 -16.17
C PRO A 295 14.67 26.55 -17.44
N LEU A 296 14.40 25.31 -17.93
CA LEU A 296 14.76 24.87 -19.28
C LEU A 296 13.71 25.32 -20.30
N TYR A 297 14.04 25.22 -21.57
CA TYR A 297 13.05 25.42 -22.61
C TYR A 297 11.98 24.34 -22.56
N PRO A 298 10.68 24.66 -22.83
CA PRO A 298 9.65 23.64 -22.95
C PRO A 298 10.02 22.59 -23.99
N VAL A 299 9.86 21.34 -23.62
CA VAL A 299 10.13 20.20 -24.49
C VAL A 299 8.83 19.52 -24.89
N SER A 300 8.79 18.90 -26.07
CA SER A 300 7.59 18.18 -26.52
C SER A 300 7.97 16.84 -27.13
N VAL A 301 7.20 15.82 -26.77
CA VAL A 301 7.36 14.44 -27.25
C VAL A 301 6.05 13.93 -27.79
N GLN A 302 6.12 13.12 -28.86
CA GLN A 302 4.98 12.42 -29.44
C GLN A 302 5.06 10.94 -29.17
N TYR A 303 3.95 10.34 -28.81
CA TYR A 303 3.80 8.91 -28.58
C TYR A 303 2.83 8.29 -29.57
N PRO A 304 2.97 7.01 -29.89
CA PRO A 304 1.93 6.28 -30.59
C PRO A 304 0.67 6.21 -29.72
N PRO A 305 -0.52 6.13 -30.33
CA PRO A 305 -1.77 5.92 -29.59
C PRO A 305 -1.67 4.70 -28.68
N GLN A 306 -2.08 4.86 -27.43
CA GLN A 306 -2.15 3.75 -26.48
C GLN A 306 -3.43 2.94 -26.75
N VAL A 307 -3.27 1.72 -27.24
CA VAL A 307 -4.39 0.83 -27.59
C VAL A 307 -4.64 -0.14 -26.43
N TRP A 308 -5.66 0.13 -25.65
CA TRP A 308 -6.13 -0.77 -24.61
C TRP A 308 -6.92 -1.93 -25.19
N GLY A 309 -6.73 -3.13 -24.64
CA GLY A 309 -7.65 -4.23 -24.88
C GLY A 309 -8.95 -3.99 -24.11
N GLU A 310 -10.09 -4.05 -24.78
CA GLU A 310 -11.40 -3.90 -24.16
C GLU A 310 -12.28 -5.11 -24.50
N TYR A 311 -12.71 -5.84 -23.47
CA TYR A 311 -13.51 -7.05 -23.61
C TYR A 311 -14.78 -6.88 -22.79
N GLU A 312 -15.93 -7.16 -23.38
CA GLU A 312 -17.24 -6.96 -22.74
C GLU A 312 -18.00 -8.28 -22.63
N ASN A 313 -18.57 -8.56 -21.46
CA ASN A 313 -19.50 -9.67 -21.23
C ASN A 313 -20.49 -9.31 -20.11
N GLY A 314 -21.77 -9.56 -20.34
CA GLY A 314 -22.83 -9.35 -19.34
C GLY A 314 -22.98 -7.91 -18.85
N GLY A 315 -22.56 -6.93 -19.64
CA GLY A 315 -22.54 -5.51 -19.26
C GLY A 315 -21.34 -5.09 -18.41
N LEU A 316 -20.38 -6.00 -18.21
CA LEU A 316 -19.14 -5.77 -17.50
C LEU A 316 -17.97 -5.70 -18.50
N ARG A 317 -16.93 -4.95 -18.15
CA ARG A 317 -15.77 -4.72 -18.99
C ARG A 317 -14.49 -5.17 -18.31
N LEU A 318 -13.66 -5.88 -19.04
CA LEU A 318 -12.27 -6.18 -18.67
C LEU A 318 -11.34 -5.32 -19.55
N GLU A 319 -10.55 -4.48 -18.94
CA GLU A 319 -9.55 -3.65 -19.60
C GLU A 319 -8.14 -4.23 -19.44
N VAL A 320 -7.41 -4.24 -20.54
CA VAL A 320 -6.04 -4.75 -20.59
C VAL A 320 -5.11 -3.64 -21.05
N GLN A 321 -4.08 -3.36 -20.28
CA GLN A 321 -3.07 -2.34 -20.63
C GLN A 321 -2.37 -2.68 -21.96
N PRO A 322 -1.96 -1.67 -22.74
CA PRO A 322 -1.33 -1.87 -24.05
C PRO A 322 -0.14 -2.84 -24.04
N LYS A 323 0.68 -2.79 -22.98
CA LYS A 323 1.88 -3.64 -22.84
C LYS A 323 1.59 -5.15 -22.75
N TYR A 324 0.35 -5.53 -22.42
CA TYR A 324 -0.05 -6.95 -22.28
C TYR A 324 -0.82 -7.49 -23.49
N ASN A 325 -1.36 -6.63 -24.37
CA ASN A 325 -2.25 -7.04 -25.47
C ASN A 325 -1.70 -8.17 -26.36
N ASP A 326 -0.43 -8.09 -26.73
CA ASP A 326 0.20 -9.07 -27.61
C ASP A 326 0.67 -10.33 -26.85
N LEU A 327 0.69 -10.26 -25.51
CA LEU A 327 1.19 -11.33 -24.65
C LEU A 327 0.09 -12.29 -24.22
N ILE A 328 -1.17 -11.85 -24.20
CA ILE A 328 -2.30 -12.62 -23.67
C ILE A 328 -3.36 -12.92 -24.73
N THR A 329 -4.15 -13.91 -24.43
CA THR A 329 -5.39 -14.25 -25.14
C THR A 329 -6.54 -14.17 -24.15
N VAL A 330 -7.57 -13.41 -24.48
CA VAL A 330 -8.79 -13.29 -23.67
C VAL A 330 -9.92 -14.02 -24.38
N GLU A 331 -10.49 -15.01 -23.71
CA GLU A 331 -11.70 -15.71 -24.15
C GLU A 331 -12.91 -15.11 -23.43
N VAL A 332 -13.95 -14.79 -24.21
CA VAL A 332 -15.20 -14.20 -23.72
C VAL A 332 -16.31 -15.20 -24.03
N PRO A 333 -16.66 -16.12 -23.10
CA PRO A 333 -17.72 -17.11 -23.33
C PRO A 333 -19.08 -16.43 -23.46
N ALA A 334 -19.87 -16.84 -24.42
CA ALA A 334 -21.25 -16.42 -24.54
C ALA A 334 -22.14 -17.39 -23.75
N ASP A 335 -22.90 -16.90 -22.79
CA ASP A 335 -23.88 -17.65 -22.01
C ASP A 335 -23.31 -18.95 -21.36
N ASP A 336 -22.19 -18.82 -20.66
CA ASP A 336 -21.60 -19.96 -19.94
C ASP A 336 -22.48 -20.38 -18.76
N PRO A 337 -22.79 -21.68 -18.63
CA PRO A 337 -23.67 -22.18 -17.57
C PRO A 337 -23.08 -22.08 -16.15
N ASN A 338 -21.79 -21.87 -16.01
CA ASN A 338 -21.11 -21.66 -14.74
C ASN A 338 -20.87 -20.19 -14.45
N GLY A 339 -21.47 -19.27 -15.23
CA GLY A 339 -21.35 -17.83 -15.06
C GLY A 339 -19.99 -17.25 -15.48
N LEU A 340 -19.16 -18.02 -16.21
CA LEU A 340 -17.84 -17.57 -16.64
C LEU A 340 -17.97 -16.35 -17.57
N LEU A 341 -17.26 -15.26 -17.24
CA LEU A 341 -17.27 -14.01 -17.98
C LEU A 341 -16.03 -13.86 -18.86
N PHE A 342 -14.85 -14.09 -18.29
CA PHE A 342 -13.58 -13.94 -18.96
C PHE A 342 -12.63 -15.07 -18.56
N THR A 343 -11.83 -15.56 -19.51
CA THR A 343 -10.69 -16.42 -19.25
C THR A 343 -9.47 -15.83 -19.94
N VAL A 344 -8.39 -15.65 -19.21
CA VAL A 344 -7.16 -15.00 -19.69
C VAL A 344 -6.00 -15.98 -19.59
N SER A 345 -5.25 -16.07 -20.67
CA SER A 345 -4.10 -16.96 -20.76
C SER A 345 -2.93 -16.27 -21.47
N GLU A 346 -1.71 -16.57 -21.04
CA GLU A 346 -0.51 -16.18 -21.80
C GLU A 346 -0.45 -16.92 -23.14
N THR A 347 -0.40 -16.15 -24.21
CA THR A 347 -0.48 -16.68 -25.58
C THR A 347 0.67 -17.63 -25.92
N ALA A 348 1.89 -17.36 -25.41
CA ALA A 348 3.06 -18.15 -25.73
C ALA A 348 3.01 -19.55 -25.08
N SER A 349 2.68 -19.65 -23.79
CA SER A 349 2.52 -20.94 -23.10
C SER A 349 1.34 -21.73 -23.63
N MET A 350 0.22 -21.06 -23.92
CA MET A 350 -0.95 -21.69 -24.53
C MET A 350 -0.60 -22.35 -25.88
N LYS A 351 0.22 -21.66 -26.70
CA LYS A 351 0.71 -22.20 -28.00
C LYS A 351 1.72 -23.32 -27.84
N ALA A 352 2.56 -23.29 -26.81
CA ALA A 352 3.52 -24.35 -26.51
C ALA A 352 2.80 -25.67 -26.17
N GLY A 353 1.69 -25.60 -25.45
CA GLY A 353 0.69 -26.66 -25.31
C GLY A 353 1.20 -27.94 -24.64
N GLY A 354 2.14 -27.86 -23.70
CA GLY A 354 2.73 -29.02 -23.04
C GLY A 354 1.75 -29.81 -22.15
N PHE A 355 0.70 -29.15 -21.65
CA PHE A 355 -0.34 -29.73 -20.80
C PHE A 355 -1.63 -28.92 -20.90
N ASP A 356 -2.73 -29.47 -20.37
CA ASP A 356 -4.02 -28.80 -20.35
C ASP A 356 -4.02 -27.60 -19.41
N GLY A 357 -4.47 -26.43 -19.91
CA GLY A 357 -4.45 -25.17 -19.19
C GLY A 357 -3.05 -24.49 -19.12
N ALA A 358 -2.10 -24.88 -19.98
CA ALA A 358 -0.84 -24.16 -20.12
C ALA A 358 -1.10 -22.68 -20.48
N GLY A 359 -0.46 -21.76 -19.76
CA GLY A 359 -0.62 -20.32 -19.91
C GLY A 359 -1.82 -19.71 -19.22
N TRP A 360 -2.74 -20.49 -18.63
CA TRP A 360 -3.86 -19.92 -17.90
C TRP A 360 -3.38 -19.04 -16.75
N LEU A 361 -3.80 -17.77 -16.76
CA LEU A 361 -3.50 -16.78 -15.74
C LEU A 361 -4.65 -16.66 -14.75
N PHE A 362 -5.86 -16.40 -15.25
CA PHE A 362 -7.05 -16.29 -14.41
C PHE A 362 -8.35 -16.43 -15.21
N SER A 363 -9.44 -16.58 -14.46
CA SER A 363 -10.80 -16.44 -14.99
C SER A 363 -11.67 -15.64 -14.03
N ILE A 364 -12.62 -14.87 -14.56
CA ILE A 364 -13.63 -14.15 -13.78
C ILE A 364 -15.00 -14.76 -14.08
N ALA A 365 -15.77 -15.07 -13.04
CA ALA A 365 -17.13 -15.54 -13.16
C ALA A 365 -18.10 -14.72 -12.29
N LYS A 366 -19.37 -14.64 -12.72
CA LYS A 366 -20.47 -14.11 -11.93
C LYS A 366 -21.31 -15.27 -11.43
N ILE A 367 -21.50 -15.34 -10.11
CA ILE A 367 -22.28 -16.41 -9.46
C ILE A 367 -23.39 -15.82 -8.58
N SER A 368 -24.40 -16.63 -8.28
CA SER A 368 -25.43 -16.27 -7.30
C SER A 368 -24.96 -16.45 -5.87
N ALA A 369 -25.66 -15.85 -4.91
CA ALA A 369 -25.41 -16.06 -3.48
C ALA A 369 -25.50 -17.53 -3.09
N ASP A 370 -26.47 -18.28 -3.64
CA ASP A 370 -26.63 -19.71 -3.35
C ASP A 370 -25.43 -20.54 -3.85
N GLU A 371 -24.89 -20.22 -5.02
CA GLU A 371 -23.67 -20.85 -5.55
C GLU A 371 -22.45 -20.52 -4.72
N LEU A 372 -22.29 -19.25 -4.31
CA LEU A 372 -21.23 -18.84 -3.40
C LEU A 372 -21.27 -19.65 -2.09
N HIS A 373 -22.44 -19.70 -1.44
CA HIS A 373 -22.59 -20.44 -0.17
C HIS A 373 -22.22 -21.92 -0.34
N GLN A 374 -22.59 -22.55 -1.47
CA GLN A 374 -22.17 -23.92 -1.77
C GLN A 374 -20.66 -24.05 -2.01
N MET A 375 -20.04 -23.05 -2.62
CA MET A 375 -18.59 -23.05 -2.85
C MET A 375 -17.80 -22.85 -1.55
N LEU A 376 -18.22 -21.91 -0.69
CA LEU A 376 -17.62 -21.68 0.63
C LEU A 376 -17.69 -22.92 1.54
N CYS A 377 -18.65 -23.83 1.32
CA CYS A 377 -18.73 -25.12 2.00
C CYS A 377 -17.73 -26.17 1.49
N ARG A 378 -16.87 -25.84 0.53
CA ARG A 378 -15.91 -26.74 -0.12
C ARG A 378 -14.52 -26.14 -0.10
N ASP A 379 -13.55 -26.86 -0.68
CA ASP A 379 -12.21 -26.33 -0.91
C ASP A 379 -12.27 -25.21 -1.97
N MET A 380 -11.80 -24.03 -1.59
CA MET A 380 -11.74 -22.82 -2.41
C MET A 380 -10.33 -22.59 -2.99
N SER A 381 -9.42 -23.57 -2.94
CA SER A 381 -8.06 -23.43 -3.49
C SER A 381 -8.10 -22.97 -4.95
N GLY A 382 -7.44 -21.86 -5.24
CA GLY A 382 -7.43 -21.24 -6.57
C GLY A 382 -8.72 -20.54 -6.97
N ALA A 383 -9.58 -20.18 -5.99
CA ALA A 383 -10.78 -19.40 -6.20
C ALA A 383 -10.96 -18.38 -5.06
N GLU A 384 -11.30 -17.16 -5.40
CA GLU A 384 -11.47 -16.05 -4.48
C GLU A 384 -12.72 -15.24 -4.86
N VAL A 385 -13.50 -14.82 -3.86
CA VAL A 385 -14.60 -13.86 -4.04
C VAL A 385 -14.03 -12.47 -3.84
N PHE A 386 -14.12 -11.62 -4.83
CA PHE A 386 -13.49 -10.30 -4.76
C PHE A 386 -14.50 -9.13 -4.84
N ALA A 387 -15.68 -9.35 -5.44
CA ALA A 387 -16.66 -8.28 -5.57
C ALA A 387 -18.10 -8.78 -5.48
N MET A 388 -19.01 -7.83 -5.22
CA MET A 388 -20.46 -8.02 -5.16
C MET A 388 -21.15 -7.00 -6.07
N GLY A 389 -22.18 -7.45 -6.79
CA GLY A 389 -23.03 -6.61 -7.63
C GLY A 389 -24.25 -6.09 -6.87
N GLU A 390 -24.85 -4.98 -7.35
CA GLU A 390 -26.10 -4.41 -6.81
C GLU A 390 -27.27 -5.42 -6.79
N ASP A 391 -27.23 -6.43 -7.65
CA ASP A 391 -28.26 -7.49 -7.73
C ASP A 391 -28.00 -8.67 -6.77
N SER A 392 -27.11 -8.48 -5.79
CA SER A 392 -26.67 -9.50 -4.83
C SER A 392 -26.01 -10.72 -5.49
N SER A 393 -25.46 -10.55 -6.68
CA SER A 393 -24.55 -11.52 -7.30
C SER A 393 -23.14 -11.28 -6.83
N TYR A 394 -22.29 -12.31 -6.87
CA TYR A 394 -20.90 -12.25 -6.48
C TYR A 394 -19.99 -12.50 -7.67
N TYR A 395 -18.77 -11.99 -7.61
CA TYR A 395 -17.75 -12.16 -8.62
C TYR A 395 -16.60 -12.97 -8.07
N MET A 396 -16.28 -14.04 -8.79
CA MET A 396 -15.23 -14.99 -8.45
C MET A 396 -14.02 -14.74 -9.32
N TYR A 397 -12.86 -14.77 -8.71
CA TYR A 397 -11.57 -14.83 -9.37
C TYR A 397 -10.99 -16.22 -9.22
N TYR A 398 -10.77 -16.89 -10.35
CA TYR A 398 -10.12 -18.20 -10.39
C TYR A 398 -8.69 -18.02 -10.88
N HIS A 399 -7.73 -18.57 -10.17
CA HIS A 399 -6.32 -18.53 -10.52
C HIS A 399 -5.67 -19.91 -10.37
N PRO A 400 -4.56 -20.19 -11.08
CA PRO A 400 -3.87 -21.47 -10.96
C PRO A 400 -3.21 -21.63 -9.58
N THR A 401 -3.29 -22.83 -9.03
CA THR A 401 -2.55 -23.26 -7.83
C THR A 401 -1.19 -23.87 -8.18
N ASP A 402 -0.96 -24.12 -9.46
CA ASP A 402 0.28 -24.68 -10.01
C ASP A 402 0.83 -23.76 -11.10
N VAL A 403 2.13 -23.82 -11.34
CA VAL A 403 2.79 -23.06 -12.41
C VAL A 403 2.26 -23.48 -13.77
N ARG A 404 1.69 -22.55 -14.54
CA ARG A 404 1.13 -22.73 -15.88
C ARG A 404 2.05 -22.25 -17.01
N PHE A 405 3.28 -21.86 -16.66
CA PHE A 405 4.29 -21.41 -17.59
C PHE A 405 4.88 -22.56 -18.41
N GLU A 406 4.89 -22.42 -19.73
CA GLU A 406 5.41 -23.44 -20.65
C GLU A 406 6.14 -22.81 -21.83
N ARG A 407 7.25 -23.42 -22.22
CA ARG A 407 8.05 -23.07 -23.42
C ARG A 407 8.56 -24.32 -24.05
N ALA A 408 8.91 -24.21 -25.35
CA ALA A 408 9.46 -25.35 -26.11
C ALA A 408 10.84 -25.84 -25.60
N THR A 409 11.62 -24.97 -24.93
CA THR A 409 12.94 -25.31 -24.36
C THR A 409 13.17 -24.64 -23.03
N VAL A 410 14.07 -25.23 -22.22
CA VAL A 410 14.48 -24.68 -20.91
C VAL A 410 15.16 -23.32 -21.06
N GLU A 411 15.92 -23.12 -22.15
CA GLU A 411 16.57 -21.83 -22.43
C GLU A 411 15.53 -20.72 -22.67
N GLN A 412 14.44 -21.01 -23.39
CA GLN A 412 13.33 -20.07 -23.57
C GLN A 412 12.59 -19.83 -22.28
N MET A 413 12.36 -20.86 -21.44
CA MET A 413 11.76 -20.68 -20.13
C MET A 413 12.56 -19.70 -19.28
N LYS A 414 13.89 -19.83 -19.26
CA LYS A 414 14.74 -18.89 -18.53
C LYS A 414 14.72 -17.47 -19.12
N ALA A 415 14.72 -17.35 -20.44
CA ALA A 415 14.72 -16.05 -21.10
C ALA A 415 13.40 -15.29 -20.87
N ASP A 416 12.27 -16.00 -20.82
CA ASP A 416 10.93 -15.41 -20.74
C ASP A 416 10.37 -15.41 -19.29
N SER A 417 11.14 -15.86 -18.30
CA SER A 417 10.66 -15.94 -16.91
C SER A 417 10.20 -14.60 -16.35
N ALA A 418 10.96 -13.53 -16.60
CA ALA A 418 10.60 -12.18 -16.15
C ALA A 418 9.27 -11.70 -16.77
N GLN A 419 9.02 -12.02 -18.06
CA GLN A 419 7.74 -11.70 -18.70
C GLN A 419 6.57 -12.46 -18.05
N TRP A 420 6.78 -13.73 -17.70
CA TRP A 420 5.77 -14.53 -17.02
C TRP A 420 5.46 -13.97 -15.63
N THR A 421 6.49 -13.63 -14.85
CA THR A 421 6.32 -12.98 -13.51
C THR A 421 5.52 -11.70 -13.61
N MET A 422 5.87 -10.81 -14.56
CA MET A 422 5.13 -9.56 -14.81
C MET A 422 3.66 -9.81 -15.16
N LEU A 423 3.34 -10.88 -15.89
CA LEU A 423 1.95 -11.24 -16.21
C LEU A 423 1.19 -11.79 -15.00
N CYS A 424 1.87 -12.54 -14.13
CA CYS A 424 1.27 -13.00 -12.86
C CYS A 424 0.98 -11.82 -11.92
N GLU A 425 1.93 -10.90 -11.74
CA GLU A 425 1.74 -9.68 -10.93
C GLU A 425 0.58 -8.83 -11.46
N TRP A 426 0.48 -8.68 -12.78
CA TRP A 426 -0.68 -8.02 -13.38
C TRP A 426 -1.97 -8.78 -13.12
N ALA A 427 -1.99 -10.11 -13.27
CA ALA A 427 -3.16 -10.95 -13.03
C ALA A 427 -3.66 -10.78 -11.58
N ASP A 428 -2.76 -10.71 -10.61
CA ASP A 428 -3.09 -10.50 -9.18
C ASP A 428 -3.73 -9.13 -8.93
N SER A 429 -3.44 -8.10 -9.75
CA SER A 429 -4.05 -6.77 -9.65
C SER A 429 -5.44 -6.65 -10.31
N VAL A 430 -5.84 -7.64 -11.11
CA VAL A 430 -7.10 -7.57 -11.89
C VAL A 430 -8.36 -7.50 -11.02
N PRO A 431 -8.50 -8.22 -9.90
CA PRO A 431 -9.72 -8.16 -9.08
C PRO A 431 -10.07 -6.73 -8.65
N ASP A 432 -9.12 -5.98 -8.12
CA ASP A 432 -9.33 -4.60 -7.66
C ASP A 432 -9.73 -3.69 -8.84
N ARG A 433 -8.96 -3.74 -9.93
CA ARG A 433 -9.22 -2.94 -11.12
C ARG A 433 -10.57 -3.25 -11.76
N PHE A 434 -10.94 -4.53 -11.84
CA PHE A 434 -12.22 -4.96 -12.38
C PHE A 434 -13.38 -4.46 -11.51
N THR A 435 -13.22 -4.48 -10.18
CA THR A 435 -14.19 -3.96 -9.21
C THR A 435 -14.43 -2.48 -9.44
N GLU A 436 -13.36 -1.67 -9.46
CA GLU A 436 -13.43 -0.22 -9.62
C GLU A 436 -14.01 0.20 -10.98
N GLN A 437 -13.49 -0.36 -12.09
CA GLN A 437 -13.94 0.02 -13.44
C GLN A 437 -15.39 -0.34 -13.73
N ASN A 438 -15.96 -1.34 -13.05
CA ASN A 438 -17.34 -1.75 -13.21
C ASN A 438 -18.27 -1.21 -12.11
N GLY A 439 -17.75 -0.41 -11.16
CA GLY A 439 -18.54 0.16 -10.06
C GLY A 439 -19.15 -0.88 -9.15
N LEU A 440 -18.44 -2.00 -8.92
CA LEU A 440 -18.86 -3.08 -8.04
C LEU A 440 -18.46 -2.77 -6.59
N GLU A 441 -19.10 -3.41 -5.63
CA GLU A 441 -18.69 -3.36 -4.23
C GLU A 441 -17.64 -4.43 -3.95
N TYR A 442 -16.62 -4.10 -3.17
CA TYR A 442 -15.61 -5.07 -2.74
C TYR A 442 -16.25 -6.12 -1.83
N ALA A 443 -15.91 -7.37 -2.04
CA ALA A 443 -16.31 -8.49 -1.19
C ALA A 443 -15.04 -9.21 -0.70
N ALA A 444 -14.72 -9.06 0.59
CA ALA A 444 -13.58 -9.71 1.20
C ALA A 444 -13.98 -11.07 1.80
N PHE A 445 -14.39 -12.01 0.98
CA PHE A 445 -14.59 -13.40 1.41
C PHE A 445 -13.29 -14.17 1.15
N GLY A 446 -12.54 -14.46 2.22
CA GLY A 446 -11.35 -15.30 2.12
C GLY A 446 -11.68 -16.76 1.80
N ASN A 447 -10.66 -17.53 1.50
CA ASN A 447 -10.71 -18.99 1.35
C ASN A 447 -10.02 -19.70 2.52
N SER A 448 -9.95 -19.05 3.67
CA SER A 448 -9.33 -19.62 4.87
C SER A 448 -10.14 -20.77 5.46
N GLU A 449 -9.49 -21.59 6.30
CA GLU A 449 -10.19 -22.64 7.03
C GLU A 449 -11.33 -22.07 7.90
N ILE A 450 -11.20 -20.83 8.43
CA ILE A 450 -12.26 -20.16 9.19
C ILE A 450 -13.46 -19.89 8.28
N ASP A 451 -13.22 -19.35 7.10
CA ASP A 451 -14.29 -19.00 6.14
C ASP A 451 -15.08 -20.27 5.74
N MET A 452 -14.37 -21.34 5.44
CA MET A 452 -15.02 -22.64 5.13
C MET A 452 -15.83 -23.18 6.32
N LEU A 453 -15.30 -23.12 7.55
CA LEU A 453 -16.02 -23.59 8.73
C LEU A 453 -17.24 -22.72 9.06
N VAL A 454 -17.14 -21.41 8.97
CA VAL A 454 -18.26 -20.49 9.20
C VAL A 454 -19.34 -20.68 8.11
N ALA A 455 -18.93 -20.76 6.84
CA ALA A 455 -19.85 -21.02 5.73
C ALA A 455 -20.59 -22.35 5.90
N ARG A 456 -19.88 -23.42 6.25
CA ARG A 456 -20.47 -24.74 6.52
C ARG A 456 -21.44 -24.72 7.70
N ALA A 457 -21.13 -23.96 8.75
CA ALA A 457 -22.03 -23.80 9.89
C ALA A 457 -23.34 -23.09 9.52
N ALA A 458 -23.25 -22.08 8.64
CA ALA A 458 -24.40 -21.26 8.24
C ALA A 458 -25.25 -21.89 7.12
N TRP A 459 -24.61 -22.54 6.13
CA TRP A 459 -25.28 -22.97 4.88
C TRP A 459 -25.07 -24.46 4.54
N GLY A 460 -24.12 -25.13 5.23
CA GLY A 460 -23.82 -26.54 4.98
C GLY A 460 -24.83 -27.48 5.55
N GLU A 461 -24.85 -28.70 5.01
CA GLU A 461 -25.64 -29.84 5.58
C GLU A 461 -24.96 -30.42 6.79
N ASN A 462 -24.90 -29.65 7.89
CA ASN A 462 -24.23 -30.08 9.14
C ASN A 462 -25.25 -30.42 10.21
N THR A 463 -25.12 -31.60 10.81
CA THR A 463 -25.84 -31.99 12.01
C THR A 463 -24.87 -31.88 13.20
N GLY A 464 -25.34 -31.28 14.29
CA GLY A 464 -24.58 -31.27 15.57
C GLY A 464 -23.60 -30.10 15.75
N VAL A 465 -23.51 -29.15 14.83
CA VAL A 465 -22.72 -27.94 15.02
C VAL A 465 -23.31 -27.10 16.15
N THR A 466 -22.47 -26.59 17.03
CA THR A 466 -22.91 -25.80 18.19
C THR A 466 -22.12 -24.52 18.34
N LEU A 467 -22.79 -23.49 18.88
CA LEU A 467 -22.14 -22.31 19.42
C LEU A 467 -22.20 -22.34 20.95
N SER A 468 -21.13 -21.91 21.60
CA SER A 468 -21.07 -21.71 23.05
C SER A 468 -20.27 -20.46 23.40
N THR A 469 -20.53 -19.91 24.57
CA THR A 469 -19.74 -18.80 25.11
C THR A 469 -19.06 -19.25 26.41
N THR A 470 -18.14 -18.46 26.94
CA THR A 470 -17.52 -18.71 28.25
C THR A 470 -18.53 -18.69 29.40
N GLU A 471 -19.67 -18.00 29.22
CA GLU A 471 -20.73 -17.89 30.25
C GLU A 471 -21.85 -18.91 30.07
N PHE A 472 -22.14 -19.33 28.83
CA PHE A 472 -23.30 -20.15 28.49
C PHE A 472 -22.92 -21.43 27.74
N GLY A 473 -23.61 -22.50 28.03
CA GLY A 473 -23.39 -23.80 27.42
C GLY A 473 -23.74 -23.84 25.91
N PRO A 474 -23.47 -24.99 25.27
CA PRO A 474 -23.66 -25.10 23.83
C PRO A 474 -25.14 -25.05 23.44
N VAL A 475 -25.40 -24.35 22.33
CA VAL A 475 -26.69 -24.27 21.64
C VAL A 475 -26.49 -24.79 20.23
N ALA A 476 -27.38 -25.67 19.77
CA ALA A 476 -27.33 -26.16 18.39
C ALA A 476 -27.69 -25.04 17.41
N ILE A 477 -26.94 -24.93 16.31
CA ILE A 477 -27.24 -24.01 15.24
C ILE A 477 -27.83 -24.77 14.05
N GLU A 478 -28.87 -24.19 13.47
CA GLU A 478 -29.51 -24.69 12.24
C GLU A 478 -29.32 -23.67 11.14
N GLY A 479 -28.91 -24.14 9.97
CA GLY A 479 -28.30 -23.40 8.88
C GLY A 479 -28.80 -21.99 8.52
N THR A 480 -30.10 -21.71 8.62
CA THR A 480 -30.65 -20.42 8.08
C THR A 480 -30.57 -19.23 9.02
N ASP A 481 -30.44 -19.47 10.33
CA ASP A 481 -30.47 -18.38 11.32
C ASP A 481 -29.14 -17.63 11.41
N GLY A 482 -28.08 -18.21 10.87
CA GLY A 482 -26.72 -17.70 10.94
C GLY A 482 -26.27 -16.85 9.77
N SER A 483 -27.02 -16.84 8.65
CA SER A 483 -26.56 -16.17 7.42
C SER A 483 -26.11 -14.72 7.61
N PRO A 484 -26.86 -13.83 8.29
CA PRO A 484 -26.41 -12.45 8.46
C PRO A 484 -25.12 -12.31 9.28
N TYR A 485 -24.93 -13.19 10.27
CA TYR A 485 -23.73 -13.19 11.12
C TYR A 485 -22.54 -13.79 10.37
N ALA A 486 -22.76 -14.88 9.65
CA ALA A 486 -21.73 -15.53 8.85
C ALA A 486 -21.20 -14.59 7.76
N GLU A 487 -22.07 -13.90 7.03
CA GLU A 487 -21.66 -12.92 6.01
C GLU A 487 -20.76 -11.83 6.58
N LEU A 488 -21.05 -11.32 7.78
CA LEU A 488 -20.20 -10.34 8.45
C LEU A 488 -18.85 -10.91 8.88
N VAL A 489 -18.82 -12.16 9.36
CA VAL A 489 -17.56 -12.82 9.74
C VAL A 489 -16.70 -13.08 8.52
N LEU A 490 -17.29 -13.53 7.41
CA LEU A 490 -16.59 -13.80 6.17
C LEU A 490 -15.98 -12.54 5.54
N GLN A 491 -16.64 -11.38 5.68
CA GLN A 491 -16.09 -10.09 5.25
C GLN A 491 -14.78 -9.74 5.96
N GLY A 492 -14.48 -10.37 7.09
CA GLY A 492 -13.23 -10.18 7.81
C GLY A 492 -11.97 -10.63 7.06
N GLY A 493 -12.10 -11.60 6.14
CA GLY A 493 -10.97 -12.12 5.38
C GLY A 493 -9.87 -12.66 6.29
N PHE A 494 -10.11 -13.80 6.95
CA PHE A 494 -9.16 -14.36 7.90
C PHE A 494 -7.95 -15.00 7.22
N PHE A 495 -6.74 -14.74 7.72
CA PHE A 495 -5.49 -15.35 7.27
C PHE A 495 -4.67 -15.89 8.46
N PRO A 496 -3.87 -16.95 8.27
CA PRO A 496 -3.00 -17.47 9.31
C PRO A 496 -1.97 -16.43 9.75
N THR A 497 -1.68 -16.37 11.04
CA THR A 497 -0.68 -15.46 11.59
C THR A 497 0.42 -16.21 12.36
N ASP A 498 1.65 -15.71 12.29
CA ASP A 498 2.82 -16.24 12.98
C ASP A 498 2.97 -15.72 14.43
N ILE A 499 1.97 -14.97 14.93
CA ILE A 499 1.98 -14.48 16.32
C ILE A 499 2.03 -15.66 17.28
N LYS A 500 3.07 -15.70 18.13
CA LYS A 500 3.35 -16.81 19.05
C LYS A 500 2.54 -16.75 20.35
N GLU A 501 1.94 -15.61 20.67
CA GLU A 501 1.14 -15.43 21.88
C GLU A 501 -0.35 -15.54 21.54
N THR A 502 -0.94 -16.65 21.95
CA THR A 502 -2.40 -16.81 21.84
C THR A 502 -3.09 -15.80 22.74
N PRO A 503 -4.13 -15.07 22.23
CA PRO A 503 -4.91 -14.18 23.07
C PRO A 503 -5.47 -14.88 24.30
N ASP A 504 -5.27 -14.31 25.49
CA ASP A 504 -5.85 -14.77 26.74
C ASP A 504 -7.13 -13.99 26.99
N GLY A 505 -8.28 -14.65 27.07
CA GLY A 505 -9.52 -13.97 27.36
C GLY A 505 -10.78 -14.77 27.08
N GLU A 506 -11.90 -14.09 27.17
CA GLU A 506 -13.21 -14.66 26.81
C GLU A 506 -13.32 -14.82 25.30
N TYR A 507 -13.98 -15.88 24.87
CA TYR A 507 -14.20 -16.21 23.46
C TYR A 507 -15.53 -16.91 23.21
N VAL A 508 -15.97 -16.87 21.98
CA VAL A 508 -17.13 -17.64 21.48
C VAL A 508 -16.60 -18.83 20.68
N VAL A 509 -17.16 -20.01 20.94
CA VAL A 509 -16.74 -21.26 20.31
C VAL A 509 -17.76 -21.71 19.29
N LEU A 510 -17.34 -21.82 18.04
CA LEU A 510 -18.06 -22.57 16.99
C LEU A 510 -17.44 -23.98 16.95
N ASN A 511 -18.25 -25.02 17.25
CA ASN A 511 -17.75 -26.37 17.44
C ASN A 511 -18.40 -27.37 16.50
N PHE A 512 -17.59 -28.19 15.86
CA PHE A 512 -17.94 -29.29 14.97
C PHE A 512 -17.56 -30.63 15.67
N PRO A 513 -18.40 -31.14 16.57
CA PRO A 513 -18.01 -32.25 17.44
C PRO A 513 -17.71 -33.54 16.68
N ASP A 514 -18.41 -33.81 15.57
CA ASP A 514 -18.21 -35.03 14.76
C ASP A 514 -16.87 -35.04 14.01
N GLU A 515 -16.26 -33.86 13.80
CA GLU A 515 -14.98 -33.69 13.11
C GLU A 515 -13.81 -33.42 14.07
N GLY A 516 -14.08 -33.20 15.34
CA GLY A 516 -13.04 -32.82 16.32
C GLY A 516 -12.43 -31.44 16.05
N VAL A 517 -13.20 -30.54 15.41
CA VAL A 517 -12.75 -29.19 15.06
C VAL A 517 -13.57 -28.13 15.79
N ARG A 518 -12.90 -27.09 16.27
CA ARG A 518 -13.55 -25.90 16.81
C ARG A 518 -12.85 -24.62 16.37
N VAL A 519 -13.60 -23.53 16.34
CA VAL A 519 -13.09 -22.16 16.12
C VAL A 519 -13.41 -21.33 17.36
N ASP A 520 -12.38 -20.77 17.98
CA ASP A 520 -12.50 -19.86 19.13
C ASP A 520 -12.35 -18.42 18.61
N PHE A 521 -13.40 -17.58 18.68
CA PHE A 521 -13.37 -16.16 18.34
C PHE A 521 -13.16 -15.33 19.59
N PHE A 522 -12.10 -14.51 19.63
CA PHE A 522 -11.71 -13.76 20.84
C PHE A 522 -12.38 -12.39 20.91
N PHE A 523 -12.76 -11.97 22.13
CA PHE A 523 -13.28 -10.61 22.36
C PHE A 523 -12.17 -9.55 22.41
N ALA A 524 -10.97 -9.93 22.84
CA ALA A 524 -9.83 -9.04 22.92
C ALA A 524 -8.49 -9.80 22.72
N PRO A 525 -7.69 -9.48 21.69
CA PRO A 525 -8.02 -8.60 20.58
C PRO A 525 -9.11 -9.21 19.67
N GLY A 526 -10.09 -8.40 19.30
CA GLY A 526 -11.28 -8.87 18.58
C GLY A 526 -11.07 -9.26 17.12
N SER A 527 -9.88 -8.97 16.56
CA SER A 527 -9.47 -9.37 15.22
C SER A 527 -8.96 -10.80 15.10
N TYR A 528 -8.83 -11.55 16.20
CA TYR A 528 -8.24 -12.88 16.19
C TYR A 528 -9.29 -13.99 16.34
N ALA A 529 -9.01 -15.09 15.66
CA ALA A 529 -9.69 -16.35 15.85
C ALA A 529 -8.70 -17.52 15.81
N ARG A 530 -9.01 -18.62 16.50
CA ARG A 530 -8.14 -19.80 16.59
C ARG A 530 -8.91 -21.03 16.13
N VAL A 531 -8.35 -21.78 15.19
CA VAL A 531 -8.82 -23.10 14.81
C VAL A 531 -8.06 -24.15 15.62
N VAL A 532 -8.80 -25.04 16.26
CA VAL A 532 -8.24 -26.18 17.01
C VAL A 532 -8.71 -27.47 16.37
N ARG A 533 -7.77 -28.29 15.90
CA ARG A 533 -8.00 -29.59 15.27
C ARG A 533 -6.99 -30.62 15.77
N ASP A 534 -7.42 -31.74 16.33
CA ASP A 534 -6.55 -32.84 16.77
C ASP A 534 -5.36 -32.38 17.65
N GLU A 535 -5.61 -31.48 18.62
CA GLU A 535 -4.60 -30.84 19.50
C GLU A 535 -3.63 -29.86 18.78
N ARG A 536 -3.82 -29.59 17.50
CA ARG A 536 -3.10 -28.51 16.78
C ARG A 536 -3.92 -27.24 16.83
N GLU A 537 -3.21 -26.13 17.05
CA GLU A 537 -3.81 -24.81 17.09
C GLU A 537 -3.22 -23.97 15.95
N THR A 538 -4.08 -23.31 15.18
CA THR A 538 -3.67 -22.33 14.18
C THR A 538 -4.38 -21.03 14.52
N LEU A 539 -3.62 -19.96 14.70
CA LEU A 539 -4.15 -18.63 14.97
C LEU A 539 -4.33 -17.87 13.64
N TYR A 540 -5.45 -17.20 13.52
CA TYR A 540 -5.83 -16.38 12.36
C TYR A 540 -6.09 -14.96 12.80
N GLN A 541 -5.82 -14.02 11.90
CA GLN A 541 -6.13 -12.61 12.06
C GLN A 541 -7.04 -12.16 10.92
N ALA A 542 -8.03 -11.33 11.21
CA ALA A 542 -8.88 -10.73 10.19
C ALA A 542 -8.12 -9.60 9.45
N ALA A 543 -8.21 -9.56 8.13
CA ALA A 543 -7.67 -8.49 7.30
C ALA A 543 -8.46 -7.20 7.48
N LEU A 544 -9.79 -7.28 7.55
CA LEU A 544 -10.67 -6.16 7.84
C LEU A 544 -11.10 -6.24 9.30
N TYR A 545 -10.78 -5.22 10.06
CA TYR A 545 -11.12 -5.12 11.48
C TYR A 545 -11.59 -3.71 11.81
N ASP A 546 -12.78 -3.62 12.39
CA ASP A 546 -13.32 -2.41 12.96
C ASP A 546 -13.17 -2.46 14.49
N ASP A 547 -12.49 -1.48 15.09
CA ASP A 547 -12.27 -1.40 16.53
C ASP A 547 -13.56 -1.26 17.35
N ASN A 548 -14.70 -1.00 16.70
CA ASN A 548 -15.99 -0.82 17.36
C ASN A 548 -16.65 -2.12 17.82
N TYR A 549 -16.31 -3.26 17.20
CA TYR A 549 -16.79 -4.59 17.63
C TYR A 549 -15.84 -5.71 17.21
N SER A 550 -15.84 -6.80 17.98
CA SER A 550 -15.06 -7.99 17.70
C SER A 550 -15.85 -9.01 16.89
N TYR A 551 -15.18 -9.87 16.14
CA TYR A 551 -15.83 -11.01 15.49
C TYR A 551 -16.48 -11.97 16.50
N ALA A 552 -15.95 -12.04 17.72
CA ALA A 552 -16.60 -12.77 18.82
C ALA A 552 -17.97 -12.19 19.18
N GLU A 553 -18.16 -10.85 19.11
CA GLU A 553 -19.46 -10.22 19.34
C GLU A 553 -20.46 -10.55 18.25
N ILE A 554 -20.03 -10.64 17.00
CA ILE A 554 -20.85 -11.09 15.87
C ILE A 554 -21.28 -12.55 16.11
N MET A 555 -20.35 -13.43 16.43
CA MET A 555 -20.63 -14.85 16.74
C MET A 555 -21.50 -15.03 17.99
N GLN A 556 -21.34 -14.17 18.98
CA GLN A 556 -22.21 -14.11 20.15
C GLN A 556 -23.64 -13.70 19.77
N GLY A 557 -23.80 -12.79 18.79
CA GLY A 557 -25.10 -12.44 18.18
C GLY A 557 -25.78 -13.67 17.59
N TRP A 558 -25.06 -14.46 16.84
CA TRP A 558 -25.56 -15.74 16.30
C TRP A 558 -25.95 -16.72 17.43
N TYR A 559 -25.09 -16.86 18.44
CA TYR A 559 -25.41 -17.68 19.63
C TYR A 559 -26.76 -17.29 20.26
N TYR A 560 -27.01 -16.00 20.47
CA TYR A 560 -28.26 -15.54 21.11
C TYR A 560 -29.48 -15.76 20.21
N ALA A 561 -29.36 -15.56 18.89
CA ALA A 561 -30.44 -15.85 17.96
C ALA A 561 -30.82 -17.35 18.00
N ALA A 562 -29.83 -18.23 18.03
CA ALA A 562 -30.04 -19.67 18.18
C ALA A 562 -30.64 -20.04 19.54
N ALA A 563 -30.14 -19.43 20.64
CA ALA A 563 -30.62 -19.66 21.99
C ALA A 563 -32.07 -19.17 22.23
N GLU A 564 -32.45 -18.06 21.58
CA GLU A 564 -33.84 -17.57 21.58
C GLU A 564 -34.77 -18.53 20.85
N ARG A 565 -34.37 -19.04 19.69
CA ARG A 565 -35.14 -20.04 18.92
C ARG A 565 -35.38 -21.30 19.73
N GLU A 566 -34.39 -21.79 20.44
CA GLU A 566 -34.49 -22.98 21.29
C GLU A 566 -35.20 -22.72 22.64
N GLY A 567 -35.55 -21.46 22.93
CA GLY A 567 -36.21 -21.07 24.18
C GLY A 567 -35.28 -21.14 25.41
N VAL A 568 -33.96 -21.17 25.18
CA VAL A 568 -32.92 -21.19 26.26
C VAL A 568 -32.76 -19.79 26.86
N LEU A 569 -32.95 -18.74 26.04
CA LEU A 569 -32.93 -17.33 26.46
C LEU A 569 -34.26 -16.67 26.14
N ALA A 570 -34.76 -15.85 27.06
CA ALA A 570 -35.90 -14.97 26.77
C ALA A 570 -35.42 -13.79 25.92
N PRO A 571 -36.26 -13.33 24.93
CA PRO A 571 -35.91 -12.15 24.15
C PRO A 571 -35.59 -10.96 25.06
N ASP A 572 -34.47 -10.28 24.78
CA ASP A 572 -34.10 -9.08 25.56
C ASP A 572 -34.99 -7.90 25.18
N LYS A 573 -36.08 -7.74 25.93
CA LYS A 573 -37.03 -6.60 25.78
C LYS A 573 -36.55 -5.32 26.46
N SER A 574 -35.48 -5.39 27.27
CA SER A 574 -35.04 -4.23 28.05
C SER A 574 -34.45 -3.13 27.18
N LEU A 575 -33.84 -3.47 26.02
CA LEU A 575 -33.35 -2.52 25.04
C LEU A 575 -34.42 -1.83 24.20
N ASP A 576 -35.61 -2.43 24.07
CA ASP A 576 -36.70 -1.88 23.23
C ASP A 576 -37.20 -0.52 23.74
N SER A 577 -37.06 -0.25 25.04
CA SER A 577 -37.44 1.02 25.64
C SER A 577 -36.51 2.16 25.19
N PHE A 578 -35.24 1.86 24.93
CA PHE A 578 -34.24 2.84 24.45
C PHE A 578 -34.28 3.04 22.95
N CYS A 579 -34.55 2.00 22.17
CA CYS A 579 -34.49 2.05 20.71
C CYS A 579 -35.50 3.02 20.10
N GLY A 580 -35.08 3.78 19.10
CA GLY A 580 -35.87 4.77 18.37
C GLY A 580 -35.16 6.10 18.22
N SER A 581 -35.87 7.08 17.67
CA SER A 581 -35.40 8.45 17.54
C SER A 581 -35.88 9.31 18.70
N TRP A 582 -35.01 10.17 19.17
CA TRP A 582 -35.21 11.02 20.34
C TRP A 582 -34.80 12.45 20.01
N SER A 583 -35.61 13.43 20.39
CA SER A 583 -35.35 14.86 20.22
C SER A 583 -35.17 15.55 21.58
N GLU A 584 -34.19 16.47 21.68
CA GLU A 584 -33.96 17.24 22.89
C GLU A 584 -35.24 17.99 23.29
N LYS A 585 -35.58 17.90 24.58
CA LYS A 585 -36.90 18.28 25.11
C LYS A 585 -37.20 19.78 25.04
N VAL A 586 -36.21 20.64 25.19
CA VAL A 586 -36.41 22.08 25.41
C VAL A 586 -36.27 22.89 24.13
N ALA A 587 -35.15 22.76 23.45
CA ALA A 587 -34.80 23.54 22.28
C ALA A 587 -34.99 22.78 20.97
N HIS A 588 -35.20 21.47 21.01
CA HIS A 588 -35.28 20.52 19.88
C HIS A 588 -34.06 20.60 18.97
N ARG A 589 -32.88 20.90 19.54
CA ARG A 589 -31.62 21.01 18.80
C ARG A 589 -30.91 19.67 18.68
N GLY A 590 -30.76 18.96 19.81
CA GLY A 590 -30.11 17.67 19.85
C GLY A 590 -31.02 16.56 19.34
N LYS A 591 -30.43 15.62 18.61
CA LYS A 591 -31.10 14.40 18.18
C LYS A 591 -30.25 13.19 18.58
N VAL A 592 -30.93 12.11 18.98
CA VAL A 592 -30.30 10.83 19.32
C VAL A 592 -31.09 9.73 18.63
N THR A 593 -30.41 8.88 17.86
CA THR A 593 -31.00 7.69 17.26
C THR A 593 -30.35 6.47 17.87
N ILE A 594 -31.14 5.56 18.43
CA ILE A 594 -30.68 4.33 19.08
C ILE A 594 -31.26 3.14 18.33
N ALA A 595 -30.40 2.28 17.81
CA ALA A 595 -30.78 1.06 17.14
C ALA A 595 -30.11 -0.16 17.81
N LYS A 596 -30.80 -1.33 17.79
CA LYS A 596 -30.17 -2.57 18.25
C LYS A 596 -28.94 -2.87 17.40
N SER A 597 -27.82 -3.13 18.06
CA SER A 597 -26.63 -3.68 17.40
C SER A 597 -26.85 -5.17 17.08
N LEU A 598 -26.08 -5.70 16.15
CA LEU A 598 -26.00 -7.15 15.93
C LEU A 598 -25.39 -7.85 17.16
N ALA A 599 -24.58 -7.16 17.94
CA ALA A 599 -24.09 -7.67 19.22
C ALA A 599 -25.18 -7.59 20.29
N PRO A 600 -25.50 -8.70 20.96
CA PRO A 600 -26.59 -8.77 21.95
C PRO A 600 -26.30 -7.91 23.18
N GLY A 601 -27.37 -7.36 23.74
CA GLY A 601 -27.25 -6.44 24.87
C GLY A 601 -26.61 -5.10 24.51
N LYS A 602 -26.31 -4.85 23.24
CA LYS A 602 -25.72 -3.61 22.75
C LYS A 602 -26.63 -2.88 21.77
N VAL A 603 -26.41 -1.58 21.66
CA VAL A 603 -27.06 -0.69 20.71
C VAL A 603 -26.02 0.19 20.04
N THR A 604 -26.25 0.56 18.78
CA THR A 604 -25.58 1.67 18.12
C THR A 604 -26.33 2.95 18.40
N ILE A 605 -25.62 4.02 18.65
CA ILE A 605 -26.18 5.33 18.97
C ILE A 605 -25.51 6.38 18.09
N ASP A 606 -26.33 7.07 17.31
CA ASP A 606 -25.94 8.26 16.57
C ASP A 606 -26.58 9.47 17.25
N ALA A 607 -25.79 10.44 17.66
CA ALA A 607 -26.28 11.66 18.26
C ALA A 607 -25.71 12.89 17.53
N SER A 608 -26.54 13.91 17.34
CA SER A 608 -26.13 15.19 16.78
C SER A 608 -26.59 16.36 17.63
N TRP A 609 -25.74 17.37 17.74
CA TRP A 609 -26.00 18.58 18.49
C TRP A 609 -25.49 19.82 17.75
N PRO A 610 -26.35 20.62 17.13
CA PRO A 610 -25.94 21.88 16.52
C PRO A 610 -25.53 22.90 17.59
N GLU A 611 -24.26 23.22 17.65
CA GLU A 611 -23.71 24.22 18.55
C GLU A 611 -24.06 25.64 18.08
N SER A 612 -24.07 25.85 16.75
CA SER A 612 -24.43 27.09 16.08
C SER A 612 -25.13 26.83 14.74
N ALA A 613 -25.37 27.87 13.96
CA ALA A 613 -25.91 27.73 12.61
C ALA A 613 -24.85 27.14 11.60
N ALA A 614 -23.57 27.14 11.99
CA ALA A 614 -22.47 26.68 11.16
C ALA A 614 -21.68 25.54 11.80
N ILE A 615 -21.93 25.15 13.05
CA ILE A 615 -21.16 24.11 13.74
C ILE A 615 -22.14 23.08 14.30
N GLU A 616 -21.86 21.82 14.01
CA GLU A 616 -22.60 20.66 14.49
C GLU A 616 -21.64 19.64 15.12
N ASP A 617 -21.97 19.19 16.31
CA ASP A 617 -21.29 18.12 17.01
C ASP A 617 -22.01 16.81 16.77
N ASN A 618 -21.26 15.76 16.41
CA ASN A 618 -21.79 14.45 16.14
C ASN A 618 -21.09 13.41 17.02
N TRP A 619 -21.84 12.46 17.54
CA TRP A 619 -21.34 11.30 18.28
C TRP A 619 -21.79 10.02 17.61
N VAL A 620 -20.85 9.08 17.49
CA VAL A 620 -21.11 7.69 17.09
C VAL A 620 -20.62 6.78 18.21
N MET A 621 -21.52 5.98 18.76
CA MET A 621 -21.25 5.20 19.97
C MET A 621 -21.85 3.81 19.88
N VAL A 622 -21.19 2.84 20.52
CA VAL A 622 -21.77 1.54 20.84
C VAL A 622 -21.95 1.44 22.36
N ALA A 623 -23.18 1.26 22.80
CA ALA A 623 -23.49 1.18 24.22
C ALA A 623 -23.99 -0.21 24.61
N ALA A 624 -23.63 -0.66 25.81
CA ALA A 624 -24.11 -1.90 26.41
C ALA A 624 -25.09 -1.62 27.55
N LEU A 625 -26.08 -2.51 27.72
CA LEU A 625 -27.01 -2.41 28.86
C LEU A 625 -26.29 -2.85 30.13
N SER A 626 -26.20 -1.93 31.10
CA SER A 626 -25.60 -2.20 32.40
C SER A 626 -26.58 -2.97 33.33
N ARG A 627 -26.04 -3.57 34.39
CA ARG A 627 -26.87 -4.18 35.47
C ARG A 627 -27.81 -3.18 36.17
N ALA A 628 -27.50 -1.89 36.07
CA ALA A 628 -28.34 -0.81 36.61
C ALA A 628 -29.52 -0.44 35.69
N GLY A 629 -29.58 -1.01 34.48
CA GLY A 629 -30.63 -0.72 33.50
C GLY A 629 -30.35 0.58 32.72
N THR A 630 -29.10 1.02 32.63
CA THR A 630 -28.63 2.16 31.81
C THR A 630 -27.80 1.65 30.63
N LEU A 631 -27.79 2.38 29.50
CA LEU A 631 -26.90 2.13 28.42
C LEU A 631 -25.56 2.84 28.69
N VAL A 632 -24.47 2.12 28.77
CA VAL A 632 -23.13 2.68 29.03
C VAL A 632 -22.26 2.47 27.80
N TYR A 633 -21.54 3.51 27.37
CA TYR A 633 -20.56 3.45 26.30
C TYR A 633 -19.19 3.95 26.78
N THR A 634 -18.15 3.36 26.20
CA THR A 634 -16.75 3.75 26.35
C THR A 634 -16.14 3.75 24.96
N ASN A 635 -15.16 4.64 24.72
CA ASN A 635 -14.52 4.79 23.40
C ASN A 635 -15.49 5.21 22.28
N GLY A 636 -16.48 6.03 22.60
CA GLY A 636 -17.30 6.70 21.59
C GLY A 636 -16.48 7.71 20.79
N VAL A 637 -16.92 8.01 19.57
CA VAL A 637 -16.32 9.01 18.68
C VAL A 637 -17.15 10.27 18.73
N TRP A 638 -16.54 11.41 18.99
CA TRP A 638 -17.14 12.73 18.86
C TRP A 638 -16.38 13.51 17.77
N ILE A 639 -17.14 14.17 16.89
CA ILE A 639 -16.61 14.97 15.78
C ILE A 639 -17.37 16.28 15.73
N SER A 640 -16.65 17.41 15.77
CA SER A 640 -17.21 18.75 15.54
C SER A 640 -16.95 19.17 14.10
N THR A 641 -18.02 19.51 13.39
CA THR A 641 -17.96 19.85 11.96
C THR A 641 -18.44 21.29 11.78
N GLU A 642 -17.64 22.11 11.09
CA GLU A 642 -18.05 23.46 10.66
C GLU A 642 -18.50 23.40 9.20
N TYR A 643 -19.65 24.04 8.90
CA TYR A 643 -20.24 24.10 7.56
C TYR A 643 -20.04 25.49 6.93
N GLY A 644 -19.52 25.54 5.72
CA GLY A 644 -19.43 26.75 4.92
C GLY A 644 -20.77 27.18 4.31
N GLU A 645 -20.79 28.36 3.70
CA GLU A 645 -21.99 28.91 3.03
C GLU A 645 -22.54 28.03 1.90
N ASN A 646 -21.69 27.19 1.30
CA ASN A 646 -22.04 26.21 0.24
C ASN A 646 -22.56 24.87 0.80
N GLY A 647 -22.56 24.68 2.13
CA GLY A 647 -23.00 23.45 2.80
C GLY A 647 -21.93 22.36 2.87
N GLU A 648 -20.71 22.62 2.42
CA GLU A 648 -19.57 21.73 2.64
C GLU A 648 -19.14 21.79 4.11
N GLY A 649 -18.97 20.63 4.74
CA GLY A 649 -18.51 20.49 6.11
C GLY A 649 -17.06 20.05 6.18
N TRP A 650 -16.31 20.56 7.16
CA TRP A 650 -14.97 20.09 7.50
C TRP A 650 -14.85 19.89 8.99
N GLU A 651 -14.15 18.84 9.38
CA GLU A 651 -13.84 18.53 10.77
C GLU A 651 -12.95 19.64 11.35
N ILE A 652 -13.40 20.22 12.48
CA ILE A 652 -12.62 21.23 13.22
C ILE A 652 -12.03 20.68 14.51
N ASN A 653 -12.60 19.59 15.04
CA ASN A 653 -12.12 18.91 16.24
C ASN A 653 -12.71 17.50 16.32
N SER A 654 -11.99 16.55 16.95
CA SER A 654 -12.50 15.21 17.25
C SER A 654 -11.91 14.63 18.52
N ASP A 655 -12.62 13.68 19.13
CA ASP A 655 -12.18 12.89 20.28
C ASP A 655 -12.70 11.46 20.12
N TRP A 656 -11.80 10.51 20.09
CA TRP A 656 -12.07 9.09 19.83
C TRP A 656 -12.18 8.27 21.13
N ASN A 657 -12.33 8.93 22.28
CA ASN A 657 -12.37 8.25 23.57
C ASN A 657 -13.40 8.90 24.50
N VAL A 658 -14.55 9.28 23.98
CA VAL A 658 -15.65 9.82 24.78
C VAL A 658 -16.40 8.70 25.50
N ASN A 659 -16.84 8.98 26.71
CA ASN A 659 -17.52 8.02 27.56
C ASN A 659 -18.79 8.64 28.15
N GLY A 660 -19.81 7.82 28.35
CA GLY A 660 -21.04 8.30 28.93
C GLY A 660 -22.09 7.23 29.16
N GLU A 661 -23.31 7.69 29.53
CA GLU A 661 -24.43 6.81 29.75
C GLU A 661 -25.75 7.43 29.34
N PHE A 662 -26.71 6.59 28.97
CA PHE A 662 -28.09 6.92 28.76
C PHE A 662 -28.96 6.20 29.78
N SER A 663 -29.93 6.91 30.38
CA SER A 663 -30.91 6.33 31.28
C SER A 663 -32.32 6.82 30.93
N LEU A 664 -33.33 6.07 31.33
CA LEU A 664 -34.72 6.50 31.24
C LEU A 664 -35.21 6.93 32.61
N ASN A 665 -35.83 8.11 32.68
CA ASN A 665 -36.50 8.57 33.92
C ASN A 665 -37.90 7.92 34.09
N GLU A 666 -38.59 8.26 35.18
CA GLU A 666 -39.93 7.71 35.50
C GLU A 666 -41.00 8.11 34.47
N GLU A 667 -40.80 9.21 33.75
CA GLU A 667 -41.65 9.68 32.65
C GLU A 667 -41.38 8.99 31.32
N GLY A 668 -40.31 8.16 31.24
CA GLY A 668 -39.86 7.47 30.03
C GLY A 668 -39.06 8.37 29.07
N GLU A 669 -38.52 9.47 29.60
CA GLU A 669 -37.66 10.37 28.84
C GLU A 669 -36.20 9.91 28.93
N LEU A 670 -35.42 10.06 27.84
CA LEU A 670 -34.04 9.67 27.76
C LEU A 670 -33.14 10.77 28.35
N ILE A 671 -32.30 10.42 29.30
CA ILE A 671 -31.32 11.30 29.93
C ILE A 671 -29.94 10.86 29.41
N TRP A 672 -29.19 11.80 28.87
CA TRP A 672 -27.83 11.55 28.37
C TRP A 672 -26.79 12.31 29.19
N VAL A 673 -25.79 11.58 29.67
CA VAL A 673 -24.62 12.12 30.38
C VAL A 673 -23.39 11.69 29.60
N ASP A 674 -22.61 12.64 29.13
CA ASP A 674 -21.38 12.42 28.33
C ASP A 674 -20.21 13.26 28.87
N SER A 675 -18.99 12.75 28.74
CA SER A 675 -17.77 13.41 29.22
C SER A 675 -17.50 14.79 28.58
N ARG A 676 -18.08 15.05 27.41
CA ARG A 676 -17.95 16.31 26.65
C ARG A 676 -19.07 17.30 26.91
N LEU A 677 -20.20 16.83 27.40
CA LEU A 677 -21.35 17.69 27.68
C LEU A 677 -21.22 18.33 29.06
N ASP A 678 -21.76 19.55 29.19
CA ASP A 678 -21.76 20.24 30.50
C ASP A 678 -22.57 19.45 31.53
N SER A 679 -21.88 18.89 32.51
CA SER A 679 -22.49 18.10 33.59
C SER A 679 -23.49 18.89 34.48
N SER A 680 -23.54 20.23 34.37
CA SER A 680 -24.49 21.07 35.05
C SER A 680 -25.88 21.15 34.36
N VAL A 681 -25.97 20.65 33.11
CA VAL A 681 -27.21 20.65 32.33
C VAL A 681 -27.64 19.19 32.11
N MET A 682 -28.82 18.83 32.55
CA MET A 682 -29.41 17.53 32.22
C MET A 682 -29.91 17.57 30.78
N ASN A 683 -29.25 16.78 29.92
CA ASN A 683 -29.66 16.60 28.52
C ASN A 683 -30.81 15.58 28.50
N VAL A 684 -32.04 16.08 28.39
CA VAL A 684 -33.27 15.28 28.39
C VAL A 684 -33.87 15.25 26.99
N PHE A 685 -34.18 14.06 26.52
CA PHE A 685 -34.77 13.85 25.21
C PHE A 685 -36.12 13.15 25.32
N VAL A 686 -37.01 13.47 24.42
CA VAL A 686 -38.35 12.85 24.29
C VAL A 686 -38.38 12.03 23.03
N LYS A 687 -39.06 10.88 23.09
CA LYS A 687 -39.18 9.98 21.93
C LYS A 687 -40.06 10.64 20.88
N ASP A 688 -39.59 10.59 19.61
CA ASP A 688 -40.29 11.17 18.45
C ASP A 688 -41.58 10.41 18.11
#